data_88eb962443f1a261bd779c8fe8f12cb2
#
_entry.id   88eb962443f1a261bd779c8fe8f12cb2
#
_cell.length_a   1.000
_cell.length_b   1.000
_cell.length_c   1.000
_cell.angle_alpha   90.00
_cell.angle_beta   90.00
_cell.angle_gamma   90.00
#
_symmetry.space_group_name_H-M   'P 1'
#
loop_
_entity.id
_entity.type
_entity.pdbx_description
1 polymer ?
#
loop_
_entity_poly.entity_id
_entity_poly.type
_entity_poly.pdbx_seq_one_letter_code
_entity_poly.pdbx_strand_id
1 'polypeptide(L)'
;MLRCPRFFAFAIVFFAWLHSGAAQARQSESAEAYWYRRVEPVLDKSCLKCHAGVRQQGGLDLRSLQTILRGGDQGPAVVPGKPDESRLVEYVVPKAGVAHMPPDPKKQLSAEAVKTLKTWIAMLPPRGTKSVPEYIEAYQRTLPSLGTPPLTLKLSATATIDWFLQASWKKDKLEPARLASDSVFARRVYLDLAGRIPTQSELRQFVGDYHGDKRELLVTKLLASEDYPRHFREVFDTLLMGRGSGKNAAWSAYLEEALRTNRPWNAIVREILVARPTERSQQGATWFLAARKNNYQAIAEAVAPVAFGVKIGCAQCHNHPLAWEIEQRHYWGLVAAFNRGKNVDTDSGTGISESAIGGFVNFANLKKESQPAALAFLNGKSVSERIPSADEKEVDKPELYTVPAGARTAAVPKFSRREALADSVTRENPLLARAFVNRLWAKLMGRGFVQPADQLDSKHRASHPELLDWLAKDFEASGYNIQRLVKNIVLTRAYQLDAKMASKTLPPPESFARALEKPLSAEQLLLSLQVATGSKGDSGELERGFVKAFPDLMPDTYNPSLQQALFLTNSPLVEKLLKPAPGNTTAALAILPTPEARVRGAFQAAFGRAPDATELAQCQAVLKTASSPERGVQNLLWALLTSAEFQVNH
;
A
#
# COMPACT_ATOMS: atom_id res chain seq x y z
N MET A 1 -55.03 -33.47 52.10
CA MET A 1 -56.22 -32.60 52.19
C MET A 1 -56.15 -31.62 51.00
N LEU A 2 -57.14 -31.77 50.09
CA LEU A 2 -57.92 -30.77 49.40
C LEU A 2 -57.15 -29.91 48.40
N ARG A 3 -57.36 -30.11 47.19
CA ARG A 3 -58.36 -29.90 46.10
C ARG A 3 -57.85 -28.92 45.05
N CYS A 4 -57.69 -29.41 43.84
CA CYS A 4 -57.89 -28.79 42.52
C CYS A 4 -59.27 -28.09 42.40
N PRO A 5 -59.67 -27.46 41.32
CA PRO A 5 -59.02 -26.82 40.12
C PRO A 5 -59.65 -25.47 39.74
N ARG A 6 -59.16 -24.79 38.71
CA ARG A 6 -60.01 -24.01 37.77
C ARG A 6 -59.35 -23.78 36.43
N PHE A 7 -60.00 -24.29 35.43
CA PHE A 7 -59.86 -24.05 34.00
C PHE A 7 -59.91 -22.55 33.68
N PHE A 8 -59.03 -22.11 32.77
CA PHE A 8 -59.31 -20.96 31.91
C PHE A 8 -58.96 -21.31 30.47
N ALA A 9 -59.92 -21.09 29.57
CA ALA A 9 -59.91 -21.35 28.18
C ALA A 9 -58.91 -20.44 27.45
N PHE A 10 -58.02 -21.04 26.64
CA PHE A 10 -57.22 -20.29 25.67
C PHE A 10 -58.00 -20.16 24.35
N ALA A 11 -58.37 -18.93 24.01
CA ALA A 11 -58.89 -18.57 22.70
C ALA A 11 -57.73 -18.61 21.69
N ILE A 12 -57.88 -19.50 20.70
CA ILE A 12 -56.98 -19.59 19.55
C ILE A 12 -57.31 -18.41 18.63
N VAL A 13 -56.45 -17.37 18.64
CA VAL A 13 -56.46 -16.33 17.63
C VAL A 13 -55.59 -16.80 16.48
N PHE A 14 -56.20 -17.23 15.42
CA PHE A 14 -55.59 -17.48 14.12
C PHE A 14 -55.17 -16.13 13.53
N PHE A 15 -53.90 -15.78 13.66
CA PHE A 15 -53.28 -14.70 12.89
C PHE A 15 -52.96 -15.27 11.50
N ALA A 16 -53.81 -14.92 10.53
CA ALA A 16 -53.49 -15.09 9.12
C ALA A 16 -52.29 -14.23 8.78
N TRP A 17 -51.12 -14.85 8.62
CA TRP A 17 -49.95 -14.22 7.99
C TRP A 17 -50.26 -14.02 6.51
N LEU A 18 -50.68 -12.82 6.17
CA LEU A 18 -50.63 -12.31 4.81
C LEU A 18 -49.17 -12.42 4.34
N HIS A 19 -48.92 -13.33 3.45
CA HIS A 19 -47.71 -13.35 2.62
C HIS A 19 -47.74 -12.11 1.74
N SER A 20 -47.30 -10.97 2.25
CA SER A 20 -46.82 -9.90 1.41
C SER A 20 -45.48 -10.37 0.84
N GLY A 21 -45.55 -10.96 -0.35
CA GLY A 21 -44.38 -11.18 -1.19
C GLY A 21 -43.74 -9.84 -1.48
N ALA A 22 -42.84 -9.42 -0.61
CA ALA A 22 -41.86 -8.43 -0.95
C ALA A 22 -41.03 -9.05 -2.07
N ALA A 23 -41.37 -8.70 -3.31
CA ALA A 23 -40.54 -8.92 -4.46
C ALA A 23 -39.18 -8.31 -4.10
N GLN A 24 -38.20 -9.17 -3.80
CA GLN A 24 -36.80 -8.78 -3.68
C GLN A 24 -36.43 -8.17 -5.03
N ALA A 25 -36.50 -6.84 -5.12
CA ALA A 25 -35.97 -6.11 -6.26
C ALA A 25 -34.51 -6.61 -6.40
N ARG A 26 -34.25 -7.40 -7.45
CA ARG A 26 -32.89 -7.70 -7.89
C ARG A 26 -32.27 -6.33 -8.07
N GLN A 27 -31.33 -5.96 -7.18
CA GLN A 27 -30.55 -4.76 -7.38
C GLN A 27 -29.90 -4.92 -8.75
N SER A 28 -30.36 -4.12 -9.71
CA SER A 28 -29.82 -4.10 -11.07
C SER A 28 -28.36 -3.73 -10.95
N GLU A 29 -27.50 -4.50 -11.59
CA GLU A 29 -26.07 -4.22 -11.68
C GLU A 29 -25.89 -2.77 -12.18
N SER A 30 -25.06 -1.96 -11.51
CA SER A 30 -24.81 -0.57 -11.95
C SER A 30 -24.07 -0.57 -13.30
N ALA A 31 -24.26 0.47 -14.10
CA ALA A 31 -23.54 0.63 -15.37
C ALA A 31 -22.03 0.60 -15.19
N GLU A 32 -21.53 1.09 -14.06
CA GLU A 32 -20.11 1.05 -13.71
C GLU A 32 -19.64 -0.37 -13.39
N ALA A 33 -20.36 -1.12 -12.54
CA ALA A 33 -20.03 -2.52 -12.26
C ALA A 33 -20.09 -3.37 -13.54
N TYR A 34 -21.07 -3.09 -14.42
CA TYR A 34 -21.21 -3.75 -15.72
C TYR A 34 -20.06 -3.40 -16.66
N TRP A 35 -19.65 -2.11 -16.72
CA TRP A 35 -18.47 -1.68 -17.48
C TRP A 35 -17.29 -2.57 -17.15
N TYR A 36 -16.95 -2.65 -15.95
CA TYR A 36 -15.72 -3.29 -15.48
C TYR A 36 -15.73 -4.81 -15.56
N ARG A 37 -16.85 -5.42 -15.31
CA ARG A 37 -16.96 -6.88 -15.37
C ARG A 37 -17.13 -7.40 -16.80
N ARG A 38 -17.69 -6.60 -17.67
CA ARG A 38 -18.14 -7.06 -18.98
C ARG A 38 -17.57 -6.26 -20.13
N VAL A 39 -17.61 -4.92 -20.06
CA VAL A 39 -17.23 -4.04 -21.17
C VAL A 39 -15.73 -3.89 -21.30
N GLU A 40 -15.05 -3.53 -20.22
CA GLU A 40 -13.59 -3.33 -20.22
C GLU A 40 -12.83 -4.56 -20.78
N PRO A 41 -13.15 -5.82 -20.39
CA PRO A 41 -12.49 -6.99 -20.97
C PRO A 41 -12.71 -7.13 -22.49
N VAL A 42 -13.88 -6.72 -23.00
CA VAL A 42 -14.15 -6.73 -24.45
C VAL A 42 -13.30 -5.68 -25.16
N LEU A 43 -13.24 -4.45 -24.61
CA LEU A 43 -12.44 -3.37 -25.16
C LEU A 43 -10.94 -3.68 -25.11
N ASP A 44 -10.45 -4.20 -23.99
CA ASP A 44 -9.03 -4.56 -23.81
C ASP A 44 -8.59 -5.60 -24.84
N LYS A 45 -9.39 -6.64 -25.02
CA LYS A 45 -9.10 -7.71 -25.97
C LYS A 45 -9.13 -7.26 -27.43
N SER A 46 -10.07 -6.36 -27.80
CA SER A 46 -10.42 -6.13 -29.21
C SER A 46 -10.16 -4.72 -29.72
N CYS A 47 -10.09 -3.69 -28.84
CA CYS A 47 -10.11 -2.28 -29.24
C CYS A 47 -8.90 -1.47 -28.77
N LEU A 48 -8.45 -1.68 -27.52
CA LEU A 48 -7.45 -0.79 -26.89
C LEU A 48 -6.08 -0.86 -27.55
N LYS A 49 -5.76 -1.90 -28.31
CA LYS A 49 -4.51 -1.96 -29.08
C LYS A 49 -4.36 -0.82 -30.10
N CYS A 50 -5.48 -0.32 -30.62
CA CYS A 50 -5.52 0.76 -31.62
C CYS A 50 -6.13 2.06 -31.07
N HIS A 51 -7.00 1.97 -30.06
CA HIS A 51 -7.77 3.07 -29.50
C HIS A 51 -7.42 3.36 -28.04
N ALA A 52 -6.12 3.32 -27.71
CA ALA A 52 -5.62 3.67 -26.38
C ALA A 52 -4.25 4.34 -26.42
N GLY A 53 -4.00 5.24 -25.49
CA GLY A 53 -2.68 5.85 -25.25
C GLY A 53 -2.12 6.56 -26.47
N VAL A 54 -0.97 6.11 -26.95
CA VAL A 54 -0.22 6.71 -28.05
C VAL A 54 -0.82 6.42 -29.44
N ARG A 55 -1.58 5.33 -29.54
CA ARG A 55 -2.19 4.88 -30.80
C ARG A 55 -3.68 5.19 -30.82
N GLN A 56 -4.05 6.45 -30.68
CA GLN A 56 -5.44 6.88 -30.80
C GLN A 56 -5.82 7.00 -32.28
N GLN A 57 -6.00 5.86 -32.95
CA GLN A 57 -6.45 5.88 -34.35
C GLN A 57 -7.80 6.60 -34.45
N GLY A 58 -7.91 7.56 -35.36
CA GLY A 58 -9.08 8.43 -35.49
C GLY A 58 -9.28 9.37 -34.28
N GLY A 59 -8.22 9.67 -33.51
CA GLY A 59 -8.30 10.51 -32.32
C GLY A 59 -9.08 9.89 -31.15
N LEU A 60 -9.53 8.63 -31.28
CA LEU A 60 -10.43 7.97 -30.32
C LEU A 60 -9.68 7.21 -29.24
N ASP A 61 -10.04 7.49 -27.99
CA ASP A 61 -9.56 6.78 -26.80
C ASP A 61 -10.71 6.08 -26.09
N LEU A 62 -10.66 4.74 -26.00
CA LEU A 62 -11.71 3.92 -25.42
C LEU A 62 -11.43 3.46 -23.98
N ARG A 63 -10.48 4.06 -23.27
CA ARG A 63 -10.08 3.64 -21.93
C ARG A 63 -11.01 4.12 -20.80
N SER A 64 -11.79 5.17 -21.02
CA SER A 64 -12.70 5.70 -19.99
C SER A 64 -14.01 6.21 -20.58
N LEU A 65 -15.06 6.26 -19.76
CA LEU A 65 -16.32 6.88 -20.16
C LEU A 65 -16.12 8.34 -20.63
N GLN A 66 -15.28 9.09 -19.94
CA GLN A 66 -14.98 10.49 -20.29
C GLN A 66 -14.37 10.63 -21.67
N THR A 67 -13.35 9.81 -22.01
CA THR A 67 -12.70 9.85 -23.32
C THR A 67 -13.61 9.33 -24.43
N ILE A 68 -14.41 8.31 -24.15
CA ILE A 68 -15.43 7.78 -25.07
C ILE A 68 -16.49 8.83 -25.41
N LEU A 69 -16.96 9.58 -24.41
CA LEU A 69 -17.94 10.67 -24.59
C LEU A 69 -17.35 11.91 -25.28
N ARG A 70 -16.05 12.18 -25.07
CA ARG A 70 -15.32 13.19 -25.85
C ARG A 70 -15.25 12.78 -27.31
N GLY A 71 -15.02 11.49 -27.56
CA GLY A 71 -14.90 10.87 -28.87
C GLY A 71 -13.57 11.14 -29.56
N GLY A 72 -13.51 10.81 -30.82
CA GLY A 72 -12.38 11.05 -31.71
C GLY A 72 -12.67 12.13 -32.76
N ASP A 73 -11.94 12.07 -33.88
CA ASP A 73 -12.04 13.03 -35.00
C ASP A 73 -13.46 13.17 -35.56
N GLN A 74 -14.29 12.16 -35.37
CA GLN A 74 -15.68 12.14 -35.83
C GLN A 74 -16.71 12.42 -34.71
N GLY A 75 -16.26 12.88 -33.53
CA GLY A 75 -17.11 13.21 -32.38
C GLY A 75 -17.33 12.03 -31.42
N PRO A 76 -18.33 12.13 -30.53
CA PRO A 76 -18.59 11.14 -29.47
C PRO A 76 -18.78 9.73 -30.00
N ALA A 77 -18.09 8.75 -29.38
CA ALA A 77 -18.23 7.34 -29.75
C ALA A 77 -19.50 6.71 -29.17
N VAL A 78 -20.05 7.27 -28.09
CA VAL A 78 -21.23 6.76 -27.39
C VAL A 78 -22.22 7.89 -27.13
N VAL A 79 -23.50 7.61 -27.35
CA VAL A 79 -24.63 8.44 -26.92
C VAL A 79 -25.27 7.75 -25.72
N PRO A 80 -25.12 8.29 -24.49
CA PRO A 80 -25.63 7.68 -23.27
C PRO A 80 -27.14 7.38 -23.34
N GLY A 81 -27.53 6.16 -22.99
CA GLY A 81 -28.91 5.67 -23.07
C GLY A 81 -29.37 5.22 -24.47
N LYS A 82 -28.54 5.44 -25.51
CA LYS A 82 -28.93 5.21 -26.89
C LYS A 82 -27.91 4.37 -27.66
N PRO A 83 -27.91 3.06 -27.47
CA PRO A 83 -26.93 2.17 -28.10
C PRO A 83 -26.95 2.23 -29.63
N ASP A 84 -28.14 2.29 -30.25
CA ASP A 84 -28.26 2.26 -31.70
C ASP A 84 -27.92 3.60 -32.40
N GLU A 85 -27.84 4.71 -31.62
CA GLU A 85 -27.34 6.01 -32.08
C GLU A 85 -25.82 6.17 -31.78
N SER A 86 -25.19 5.16 -31.18
CA SER A 86 -23.80 5.21 -30.77
C SER A 86 -22.87 4.68 -31.84
N ARG A 87 -21.91 5.51 -32.29
CA ARG A 87 -20.92 5.16 -33.33
C ARG A 87 -20.10 3.92 -32.96
N LEU A 88 -19.79 3.74 -31.68
CA LEU A 88 -19.10 2.55 -31.21
C LEU A 88 -19.85 1.28 -31.64
N VAL A 89 -21.18 1.27 -31.53
CA VAL A 89 -22.02 0.14 -31.95
C VAL A 89 -22.11 0.05 -33.47
N GLU A 90 -22.28 1.19 -34.16
CA GLU A 90 -22.33 1.25 -35.63
C GLU A 90 -21.09 0.63 -36.28
N TYR A 91 -19.91 0.91 -35.75
CA TYR A 91 -18.64 0.42 -36.32
C TYR A 91 -18.31 -1.03 -35.96
N VAL A 92 -18.91 -1.61 -34.92
CA VAL A 92 -18.69 -3.03 -34.54
C VAL A 92 -19.79 -3.98 -35.03
N VAL A 93 -20.87 -3.46 -35.62
CA VAL A 93 -21.93 -4.26 -36.23
C VAL A 93 -21.75 -4.21 -37.75
N PRO A 94 -21.64 -5.36 -38.45
CA PRO A 94 -21.49 -5.39 -39.89
C PRO A 94 -22.62 -4.65 -40.61
N LYS A 95 -22.26 -3.62 -41.39
CA LYS A 95 -23.22 -2.84 -42.20
C LYS A 95 -22.58 -2.48 -43.53
N ALA A 96 -23.32 -2.66 -44.63
CA ALA A 96 -22.82 -2.31 -45.95
C ALA A 96 -22.47 -0.82 -46.04
N GLY A 97 -21.26 -0.51 -46.54
CA GLY A 97 -20.77 0.86 -46.72
C GLY A 97 -20.15 1.51 -45.48
N VAL A 98 -20.10 0.83 -44.32
CA VAL A 98 -19.45 1.30 -43.10
C VAL A 98 -18.19 0.50 -42.82
N ALA A 99 -17.07 1.18 -42.49
CA ALA A 99 -15.84 0.52 -42.10
C ALA A 99 -16.06 -0.28 -40.80
N HIS A 100 -15.76 -1.57 -40.86
CA HIS A 100 -15.96 -2.46 -39.71
C HIS A 100 -14.76 -2.45 -38.75
N MET A 101 -15.05 -2.42 -37.46
CA MET A 101 -14.02 -2.47 -36.39
C MET A 101 -14.20 -3.73 -35.51
N PRO A 102 -13.11 -4.43 -35.19
CA PRO A 102 -11.73 -4.28 -35.74
C PRO A 102 -11.68 -4.61 -37.24
N PRO A 103 -10.72 -4.02 -37.98
CA PRO A 103 -10.62 -4.24 -39.44
C PRO A 103 -10.23 -5.69 -39.81
N ASP A 104 -9.58 -6.41 -38.92
CA ASP A 104 -9.22 -7.81 -39.10
C ASP A 104 -10.48 -8.71 -38.91
N PRO A 105 -10.96 -9.43 -39.93
CA PRO A 105 -12.15 -10.28 -39.83
C PRO A 105 -12.07 -11.34 -38.73
N LYS A 106 -10.83 -11.80 -38.39
CA LYS A 106 -10.63 -12.81 -37.34
C LYS A 106 -10.74 -12.22 -35.92
N LYS A 107 -10.76 -10.90 -35.80
CA LYS A 107 -10.82 -10.16 -34.52
C LYS A 107 -12.14 -9.43 -34.31
N GLN A 108 -13.10 -9.61 -35.19
CA GLN A 108 -14.41 -9.02 -35.06
C GLN A 108 -15.13 -9.50 -33.81
N LEU A 109 -15.97 -8.63 -33.24
CA LEU A 109 -16.68 -8.91 -32.00
C LEU A 109 -17.74 -9.99 -32.22
N SER A 110 -17.90 -10.89 -31.26
CA SER A 110 -19.01 -11.82 -31.22
C SER A 110 -20.34 -11.09 -30.97
N ALA A 111 -21.45 -11.68 -31.36
CA ALA A 111 -22.79 -11.13 -31.06
C ALA A 111 -23.00 -10.86 -29.57
N GLU A 112 -22.43 -11.70 -28.69
CA GLU A 112 -22.49 -11.51 -27.24
C GLU A 112 -21.67 -10.29 -26.79
N ALA A 113 -20.49 -10.06 -27.38
CA ALA A 113 -19.66 -8.87 -27.08
C ALA A 113 -20.38 -7.58 -27.55
N VAL A 114 -21.00 -7.60 -28.73
CA VAL A 114 -21.81 -6.47 -29.21
C VAL A 114 -23.01 -6.22 -28.28
N LYS A 115 -23.71 -7.27 -27.86
CA LYS A 115 -24.80 -7.18 -26.88
C LYS A 115 -24.32 -6.57 -25.56
N THR A 116 -23.13 -6.94 -25.09
CA THR A 116 -22.51 -6.39 -23.90
C THR A 116 -22.33 -4.87 -24.01
N LEU A 117 -21.78 -4.39 -25.13
CA LEU A 117 -21.61 -2.94 -25.39
C LEU A 117 -22.95 -2.22 -25.42
N LYS A 118 -23.95 -2.75 -26.15
CA LYS A 118 -25.30 -2.18 -26.23
C LYS A 118 -25.97 -2.10 -24.85
N THR A 119 -25.89 -3.18 -24.07
CA THR A 119 -26.47 -3.23 -22.73
C THR A 119 -25.86 -2.15 -21.83
N TRP A 120 -24.52 -2.02 -21.83
CA TRP A 120 -23.85 -0.99 -21.04
C TRP A 120 -24.28 0.43 -21.45
N ILE A 121 -24.31 0.73 -22.75
CA ILE A 121 -24.72 2.05 -23.25
C ILE A 121 -26.16 2.38 -22.83
N ALA A 122 -27.07 1.39 -22.90
CA ALA A 122 -28.46 1.54 -22.47
C ALA A 122 -28.59 1.81 -20.96
N MET A 123 -27.64 1.33 -20.14
CA MET A 123 -27.61 1.58 -18.70
C MET A 123 -27.10 2.99 -18.33
N LEU A 124 -26.46 3.70 -19.25
CA LEU A 124 -25.98 5.06 -19.01
C LEU A 124 -27.16 6.04 -19.00
N PRO A 125 -27.31 6.89 -17.98
CA PRO A 125 -28.36 7.90 -17.97
C PRO A 125 -28.19 8.89 -19.13
N PRO A 126 -29.28 9.41 -19.72
CA PRO A 126 -29.20 10.37 -20.81
C PRO A 126 -28.43 11.63 -20.42
N ARG A 127 -27.52 12.08 -21.31
CA ARG A 127 -26.67 13.26 -21.03
C ARG A 127 -27.46 14.58 -21.06
N GLY A 128 -28.50 14.66 -21.88
CA GLY A 128 -29.21 15.92 -22.13
C GLY A 128 -28.30 16.98 -22.74
N THR A 129 -28.42 18.22 -22.26
CA THR A 129 -27.60 19.38 -22.67
C THR A 129 -26.29 19.53 -21.90
N LYS A 130 -26.00 18.65 -20.93
CA LYS A 130 -24.79 18.74 -20.10
C LYS A 130 -23.52 18.58 -20.94
N SER A 131 -22.49 19.35 -20.63
CA SER A 131 -21.14 19.12 -21.13
C SER A 131 -20.60 17.76 -20.64
N VAL A 132 -19.54 17.24 -21.28
CA VAL A 132 -18.95 15.96 -20.84
C VAL A 132 -18.45 15.99 -19.39
N PRO A 133 -17.73 17.03 -18.94
CA PRO A 133 -17.34 17.14 -17.53
C PRO A 133 -18.52 17.16 -16.56
N GLU A 134 -19.55 17.99 -16.82
CA GLU A 134 -20.75 18.07 -15.98
C GLU A 134 -21.54 16.75 -15.93
N TYR A 135 -21.57 16.03 -17.04
CA TYR A 135 -22.19 14.72 -17.10
C TYR A 135 -21.42 13.69 -16.25
N ILE A 136 -20.10 13.65 -16.37
CA ILE A 136 -19.25 12.74 -15.59
C ILE A 136 -19.39 13.03 -14.10
N GLU A 137 -19.35 14.28 -13.69
CA GLU A 137 -19.52 14.67 -12.30
C GLU A 137 -20.91 14.27 -11.77
N ALA A 138 -21.98 14.54 -12.54
CA ALA A 138 -23.32 14.14 -12.17
C ALA A 138 -23.46 12.61 -12.11
N TYR A 139 -22.86 11.88 -13.07
CA TYR A 139 -22.85 10.42 -13.09
C TYR A 139 -22.14 9.83 -11.88
N GLN A 140 -20.97 10.34 -11.53
CA GLN A 140 -20.22 9.92 -10.34
C GLN A 140 -21.01 10.14 -9.02
N ARG A 141 -21.80 11.22 -8.94
CA ARG A 141 -22.69 11.46 -7.78
C ARG A 141 -23.85 10.48 -7.68
N THR A 142 -24.26 9.85 -8.80
CA THR A 142 -25.36 8.87 -8.81
C THR A 142 -24.89 7.44 -8.57
N LEU A 143 -23.58 7.20 -8.53
CA LEU A 143 -23.06 5.87 -8.24
C LEU A 143 -23.47 5.47 -6.81
N PRO A 144 -24.03 4.26 -6.61
CA PRO A 144 -24.39 3.82 -5.28
C PRO A 144 -23.13 3.77 -4.42
N SER A 145 -22.99 4.72 -3.53
CA SER A 145 -22.12 4.61 -2.37
C SER A 145 -22.55 3.36 -1.60
N LEU A 146 -21.65 2.42 -1.33
CA LEU A 146 -21.88 1.47 -0.24
C LEU A 146 -22.01 2.35 0.98
N GLY A 147 -23.23 2.48 1.50
CA GLY A 147 -23.61 3.51 2.46
C GLY A 147 -22.53 3.74 3.52
N THR A 148 -22.23 4.98 3.77
CA THR A 148 -21.53 5.39 5.00
C THR A 148 -22.16 4.62 6.15
N PRO A 149 -21.39 4.06 7.10
CA PRO A 149 -21.97 3.46 8.30
C PRO A 149 -23.03 4.40 8.83
N PRO A 150 -24.23 3.92 9.22
CA PRO A 150 -25.29 4.80 9.66
C PRO A 150 -24.73 5.82 10.65
N LEU A 151 -24.88 7.11 10.38
CA LEU A 151 -24.37 8.21 11.23
C LEU A 151 -24.86 8.14 12.68
N THR A 152 -25.85 7.29 12.95
CA THR A 152 -26.40 6.97 14.28
C THR A 152 -25.49 6.09 15.12
N LEU A 153 -24.55 5.35 14.53
CA LEU A 153 -23.59 4.54 15.26
C LEU A 153 -22.28 5.31 15.38
N LYS A 154 -21.97 5.86 16.54
CA LYS A 154 -20.64 6.39 16.88
C LYS A 154 -19.66 5.23 17.04
N LEU A 155 -19.28 4.60 15.92
CA LEU A 155 -18.30 3.52 15.91
C LEU A 155 -16.89 4.10 16.08
N SER A 156 -16.02 3.35 16.78
CA SER A 156 -14.59 3.61 16.74
C SER A 156 -14.04 3.39 15.33
N ALA A 157 -12.87 3.94 15.02
CA ALA A 157 -12.25 3.74 13.70
C ALA A 157 -12.03 2.24 13.40
N THR A 158 -11.58 1.47 14.37
CA THR A 158 -11.43 0.01 14.26
C THR A 158 -12.75 -0.69 13.94
N ALA A 159 -13.82 -0.35 14.65
CA ALA A 159 -15.14 -0.94 14.42
C ALA A 159 -15.73 -0.54 13.06
N THR A 160 -15.40 0.65 12.58
CA THR A 160 -15.82 1.11 11.24
C THR A 160 -15.10 0.31 10.14
N ILE A 161 -13.80 0.07 10.27
CA ILE A 161 -13.04 -0.80 9.35
C ILE A 161 -13.68 -2.19 9.31
N ASP A 162 -13.93 -2.78 10.48
CA ASP A 162 -14.55 -4.11 10.60
C ASP A 162 -15.96 -4.15 9.98
N TRP A 163 -16.73 -3.08 10.11
CA TRP A 163 -18.04 -2.96 9.48
C TRP A 163 -17.96 -3.05 7.95
N PHE A 164 -17.05 -2.28 7.32
CA PHE A 164 -16.86 -2.34 5.88
C PHE A 164 -16.45 -3.72 5.38
N LEU A 165 -15.50 -4.36 6.08
CA LEU A 165 -15.01 -5.68 5.69
C LEU A 165 -16.07 -6.76 5.89
N GLN A 166 -16.80 -6.75 7.01
CA GLN A 166 -17.90 -7.68 7.26
C GLN A 166 -19.05 -7.52 6.25
N ALA A 167 -19.37 -6.27 5.85
CA ALA A 167 -20.36 -6.02 4.82
C ALA A 167 -19.93 -6.61 3.46
N SER A 168 -18.64 -6.49 3.11
CA SER A 168 -18.07 -7.11 1.92
C SER A 168 -18.12 -8.64 2.00
N TRP A 169 -17.69 -9.25 3.11
CA TRP A 169 -17.75 -10.71 3.29
C TRP A 169 -19.17 -11.25 3.17
N LYS A 170 -20.14 -10.56 3.78
CA LYS A 170 -21.56 -10.93 3.66
C LYS A 170 -22.07 -10.85 2.23
N LYS A 171 -21.73 -9.76 1.50
CA LYS A 171 -22.07 -9.56 0.10
C LYS A 171 -21.53 -10.69 -0.79
N ASP A 172 -20.26 -11.04 -0.57
CA ASP A 172 -19.53 -12.03 -1.38
C ASP A 172 -19.72 -13.48 -0.85
N LYS A 173 -20.55 -13.66 0.20
CA LYS A 173 -20.82 -14.94 0.87
C LYS A 173 -19.55 -15.66 1.35
N LEU A 174 -18.60 -14.89 1.83
CA LEU A 174 -17.35 -15.40 2.38
C LEU A 174 -17.48 -15.61 3.88
N GLU A 175 -16.98 -16.76 4.36
CA GLU A 175 -16.79 -17.01 5.78
C GLU A 175 -15.36 -16.64 6.17
N PRO A 176 -15.17 -15.68 7.09
CA PRO A 176 -13.84 -15.31 7.54
C PRO A 176 -13.23 -16.41 8.41
N ALA A 177 -11.92 -16.49 8.44
CA ALA A 177 -11.19 -17.36 9.35
C ALA A 177 -11.56 -17.08 10.83
N ARG A 178 -11.29 -18.04 11.70
CA ARG A 178 -11.39 -17.83 13.15
C ARG A 178 -10.35 -16.80 13.60
N LEU A 179 -10.52 -16.26 14.79
CA LEU A 179 -9.49 -15.44 15.42
C LEU A 179 -8.24 -16.28 15.71
N ALA A 180 -7.08 -15.72 15.47
CA ALA A 180 -5.81 -16.29 15.82
C ALA A 180 -5.65 -16.44 17.33
N SER A 181 -4.92 -17.45 17.77
CA SER A 181 -4.55 -17.62 19.17
C SER A 181 -3.74 -16.43 19.67
N ASP A 182 -3.69 -16.25 20.98
CA ASP A 182 -2.90 -15.13 21.55
C ASP A 182 -1.43 -15.23 21.25
N SER A 183 -0.85 -16.43 21.15
CA SER A 183 0.55 -16.61 20.77
C SER A 183 0.81 -16.21 19.31
N VAL A 184 -0.09 -16.54 18.38
CA VAL A 184 0.00 -16.13 16.98
C VAL A 184 -0.20 -14.61 16.86
N PHE A 185 -1.19 -14.05 17.55
CA PHE A 185 -1.39 -12.60 17.58
C PHE A 185 -0.18 -11.86 18.13
N ALA A 186 0.38 -12.32 19.27
CA ALA A 186 1.57 -11.69 19.84
C ALA A 186 2.76 -11.73 18.88
N ARG A 187 3.05 -12.91 18.27
CA ARG A 187 4.13 -13.03 17.28
C ARG A 187 3.92 -12.05 16.13
N ARG A 188 2.70 -11.98 15.58
CA ARG A 188 2.36 -11.09 14.46
C ARG A 188 2.57 -9.63 14.82
N VAL A 189 2.03 -9.17 15.93
CA VAL A 189 2.10 -7.77 16.30
C VAL A 189 3.51 -7.33 16.73
N TYR A 190 4.30 -8.20 17.38
CA TYR A 190 5.71 -7.93 17.67
C TYR A 190 6.53 -7.77 16.37
N LEU A 191 6.33 -8.66 15.39
CA LEU A 191 6.99 -8.54 14.09
C LEU A 191 6.58 -7.26 13.34
N ASP A 192 5.30 -6.91 13.36
CA ASP A 192 4.82 -5.73 12.63
C ASP A 192 5.15 -4.40 13.33
N LEU A 193 5.22 -4.35 14.67
CA LEU A 193 5.44 -3.10 15.41
C LEU A 193 6.84 -2.96 15.99
N ALA A 194 7.45 -4.06 16.42
CA ALA A 194 8.78 -4.07 17.03
C ALA A 194 9.88 -4.65 16.12
N GLY A 195 9.51 -5.21 14.95
CA GLY A 195 10.45 -5.76 13.98
C GLY A 195 11.13 -7.06 14.41
N ARG A 196 10.63 -7.73 15.44
CA ARG A 196 11.19 -8.97 15.99
C ARG A 196 10.09 -9.87 16.56
N ILE A 197 10.40 -11.12 16.79
CA ILE A 197 9.52 -11.98 17.57
C ILE A 197 9.54 -11.57 19.06
N PRO A 198 8.48 -11.89 19.85
CA PRO A 198 8.52 -11.70 21.30
C PRO A 198 9.56 -12.62 21.93
N THR A 199 10.19 -12.16 22.99
CA THR A 199 10.98 -13.04 23.87
C THR A 199 10.05 -14.04 24.57
N GLN A 200 10.60 -15.15 25.04
CA GLN A 200 9.82 -16.13 25.80
C GLN A 200 9.12 -15.52 27.04
N SER A 201 9.76 -14.56 27.70
CA SER A 201 9.19 -13.85 28.84
C SER A 201 8.00 -12.97 28.44
N GLU A 202 8.17 -12.16 27.40
CA GLU A 202 7.09 -11.31 26.86
C GLU A 202 5.88 -12.13 26.41
N LEU A 203 6.14 -13.26 25.73
CA LEU A 203 5.07 -14.14 25.26
C LEU A 203 4.32 -14.80 26.44
N ARG A 204 5.07 -15.36 27.42
CA ARG A 204 4.43 -15.97 28.60
C ARG A 204 3.61 -14.96 29.39
N GLN A 205 4.12 -13.75 29.59
CA GLN A 205 3.40 -12.67 30.28
C GLN A 205 2.08 -12.35 29.55
N PHE A 206 2.12 -12.19 28.23
CA PHE A 206 0.94 -11.85 27.44
C PHE A 206 -0.10 -13.00 27.38
N VAL A 207 0.35 -14.22 27.15
CA VAL A 207 -0.56 -15.39 27.08
C VAL A 207 -1.18 -15.66 28.43
N GLY A 208 -0.43 -15.47 29.51
CA GLY A 208 -0.92 -15.64 30.89
C GLY A 208 -1.76 -14.48 31.42
N ASP A 209 -1.91 -13.41 30.68
CA ASP A 209 -2.78 -12.29 31.01
C ASP A 209 -4.22 -12.62 30.63
N TYR A 210 -5.16 -12.48 31.60
CA TYR A 210 -6.59 -12.79 31.43
C TYR A 210 -7.46 -11.53 31.23
N HIS A 211 -6.88 -10.35 31.13
CA HIS A 211 -7.63 -9.12 30.86
C HIS A 211 -8.27 -9.16 29.46
N GLY A 212 -9.52 -8.73 29.35
CA GLY A 212 -10.27 -8.77 28.09
C GLY A 212 -9.69 -7.83 27.00
N ASP A 213 -8.98 -6.78 27.40
CA ASP A 213 -8.35 -5.76 26.55
C ASP A 213 -6.83 -5.98 26.36
N LYS A 214 -6.30 -7.13 26.77
CA LYS A 214 -4.84 -7.41 26.73
C LYS A 214 -4.20 -7.20 25.36
N ARG A 215 -4.94 -7.47 24.25
CA ARG A 215 -4.43 -7.22 22.90
C ARG A 215 -4.25 -5.74 22.61
N GLU A 216 -5.19 -4.90 23.04
CA GLU A 216 -5.08 -3.44 22.93
C GLU A 216 -3.95 -2.88 23.82
N LEU A 217 -3.83 -3.40 25.04
CA LEU A 217 -2.73 -3.02 25.95
C LEU A 217 -1.38 -3.40 25.38
N LEU A 218 -1.23 -4.58 24.77
CA LEU A 218 0.01 -4.98 24.10
C LEU A 218 0.35 -4.06 22.94
N VAL A 219 -0.61 -3.75 22.06
CA VAL A 219 -0.42 -2.83 20.92
C VAL A 219 0.01 -1.46 21.43
N THR A 220 -0.65 -0.93 22.45
CA THR A 220 -0.31 0.37 23.04
C THR A 220 1.10 0.37 23.64
N LYS A 221 1.50 -0.70 24.33
CA LYS A 221 2.85 -0.89 24.88
C LYS A 221 3.90 -0.91 23.77
N LEU A 222 3.65 -1.63 22.68
CA LEU A 222 4.60 -1.72 21.57
C LEU A 222 4.77 -0.38 20.83
N LEU A 223 3.68 0.34 20.58
CA LEU A 223 3.72 1.67 19.96
C LEU A 223 4.49 2.70 20.80
N ALA A 224 4.50 2.54 22.13
CA ALA A 224 5.25 3.38 23.07
C ALA A 224 6.69 2.89 23.31
N SER A 225 7.10 1.75 22.75
CA SER A 225 8.44 1.19 22.94
C SER A 225 9.48 1.83 22.02
N GLU A 226 10.77 1.72 22.40
CA GLU A 226 11.89 2.13 21.55
C GLU A 226 12.07 1.22 20.31
N ASP A 227 11.49 0.01 20.31
CA ASP A 227 11.55 -0.90 19.17
C ASP A 227 10.70 -0.38 17.99
N TYR A 228 9.56 0.30 18.29
CA TYR A 228 8.67 0.84 17.26
C TYR A 228 9.34 1.86 16.34
N PRO A 229 9.92 2.98 16.81
CA PRO A 229 10.57 3.94 15.93
C PRO A 229 11.78 3.34 15.19
N ARG A 230 12.54 2.42 15.80
CA ARG A 230 13.65 1.73 15.15
C ARG A 230 13.19 0.86 14.00
N HIS A 231 12.14 0.06 14.21
CA HIS A 231 11.59 -0.80 13.16
C HIS A 231 10.96 0.02 12.03
N PHE A 232 10.11 0.98 12.37
CA PHE A 232 9.45 1.80 11.37
C PHE A 232 10.41 2.72 10.62
N ARG A 233 11.52 3.13 11.21
CA ARG A 233 12.61 3.81 10.50
C ARG A 233 13.11 2.98 9.31
N GLU A 234 13.38 1.68 9.49
CA GLU A 234 13.83 0.80 8.39
C GLU A 234 12.74 0.65 7.32
N VAL A 235 11.48 0.54 7.75
CA VAL A 235 10.32 0.48 6.84
C VAL A 235 10.24 1.77 6.01
N PHE A 236 10.30 2.94 6.66
CA PHE A 236 10.18 4.24 5.99
C PHE A 236 11.40 4.55 5.12
N ASP A 237 12.61 4.22 5.59
CA ASP A 237 13.83 4.37 4.78
C ASP A 237 13.67 3.62 3.46
N THR A 238 13.23 2.37 3.50
CA THR A 238 13.06 1.60 2.27
C THR A 238 11.91 2.10 1.41
N LEU A 239 10.78 2.53 2.02
CA LEU A 239 9.65 3.09 1.26
C LEU A 239 9.99 4.41 0.54
N LEU A 240 10.85 5.24 1.15
CA LEU A 240 11.20 6.56 0.66
C LEU A 240 12.46 6.56 -0.21
N MET A 241 13.44 5.74 0.14
CA MET A 241 14.76 5.75 -0.49
C MET A 241 15.03 4.52 -1.36
N GLY A 242 14.32 3.43 -1.17
CA GLY A 242 14.62 2.12 -1.77
C GLY A 242 15.86 1.46 -1.15
N ARG A 243 16.07 0.19 -1.52
CA ARG A 243 17.27 -0.56 -1.09
C ARG A 243 18.45 -0.18 -1.97
N GLY A 244 19.43 0.47 -1.52
CA GLY A 244 20.64 0.81 -2.30
C GLY A 244 21.03 2.28 -2.28
N SER A 245 20.25 3.12 -1.64
CA SER A 245 20.58 4.55 -1.46
C SER A 245 21.79 4.80 -0.52
N GLY A 246 22.30 3.75 0.12
CA GLY A 246 23.34 3.86 1.18
C GLY A 246 22.75 4.33 2.51
N LYS A 247 23.45 4.01 3.61
CA LYS A 247 23.06 4.48 4.95
C LYS A 247 23.55 5.92 5.16
N ASN A 248 22.64 6.79 5.60
CA ASN A 248 22.96 8.13 6.06
C ASN A 248 22.50 8.31 7.51
N ALA A 249 23.45 8.57 8.42
CA ALA A 249 23.17 8.63 9.85
C ALA A 249 22.19 9.77 10.22
N ALA A 250 22.29 10.93 9.57
CA ALA A 250 21.39 12.06 9.82
C ALA A 250 19.96 11.75 9.35
N TRP A 251 19.81 11.09 8.21
CA TRP A 251 18.51 10.62 7.70
C TRP A 251 17.89 9.58 8.63
N SER A 252 18.67 8.59 9.06
CA SER A 252 18.19 7.57 10.00
C SER A 252 17.72 8.18 11.32
N ALA A 253 18.50 9.13 11.87
CA ALA A 253 18.14 9.85 13.10
C ALA A 253 16.88 10.71 12.92
N TYR A 254 16.74 11.37 11.76
CA TYR A 254 15.56 12.15 11.42
C TYR A 254 14.29 11.28 11.39
N LEU A 255 14.31 10.15 10.69
CA LEU A 255 13.17 9.25 10.61
C LEU A 255 12.81 8.67 11.98
N GLU A 256 13.83 8.22 12.74
CA GLU A 256 13.61 7.63 14.06
C GLU A 256 12.98 8.64 15.03
N GLU A 257 13.46 9.89 15.03
CA GLU A 257 12.89 10.96 15.84
C GLU A 257 11.49 11.37 15.40
N ALA A 258 11.24 11.45 14.09
CA ALA A 258 9.91 11.75 13.55
C ALA A 258 8.87 10.67 13.96
N LEU A 259 9.27 9.40 13.98
CA LEU A 259 8.42 8.29 14.38
C LEU A 259 8.25 8.19 15.91
N ARG A 260 9.31 8.47 16.68
CA ARG A 260 9.25 8.52 18.15
C ARG A 260 8.29 9.60 18.63
N THR A 261 8.34 10.78 18.01
CA THR A 261 7.49 11.93 18.34
C THR A 261 6.12 11.85 17.66
N ASN A 262 5.85 10.78 16.90
CA ASN A 262 4.64 10.62 16.08
C ASN A 262 4.35 11.86 15.22
N ARG A 263 5.40 12.39 14.56
CA ARG A 263 5.29 13.55 13.67
C ARG A 263 4.27 13.28 12.58
N PRO A 264 3.35 14.21 12.29
CA PRO A 264 2.33 14.05 11.26
C PRO A 264 2.92 13.71 9.88
N TRP A 265 2.31 12.77 9.17
CA TRP A 265 2.83 12.33 7.87
C TRP A 265 2.95 13.48 6.86
N ASN A 266 1.96 14.38 6.79
CA ASN A 266 2.03 15.55 5.92
C ASN A 266 3.18 16.51 6.29
N ALA A 267 3.54 16.62 7.56
CA ALA A 267 4.71 17.40 7.99
C ALA A 267 6.01 16.73 7.53
N ILE A 268 6.15 15.41 7.69
CA ILE A 268 7.31 14.64 7.19
C ILE A 268 7.45 14.84 5.67
N VAL A 269 6.35 14.73 4.92
CA VAL A 269 6.37 14.92 3.45
C VAL A 269 6.77 16.36 3.10
N ARG A 270 6.25 17.36 3.81
CA ARG A 270 6.65 18.75 3.60
C ARG A 270 8.15 18.95 3.84
N GLU A 271 8.66 18.41 4.93
CA GLU A 271 10.09 18.55 5.30
C GLU A 271 11.01 17.94 4.25
N ILE A 272 10.69 16.75 3.71
CA ILE A 272 11.51 16.11 2.67
C ILE A 272 11.39 16.77 1.30
N LEU A 273 10.25 17.39 0.96
CA LEU A 273 10.06 18.09 -0.31
C LEU A 273 10.70 19.48 -0.31
N VAL A 274 10.54 20.24 0.77
CA VAL A 274 11.16 21.57 0.91
C VAL A 274 12.66 21.45 1.15
N ALA A 275 13.07 20.46 1.93
CA ALA A 275 14.47 20.16 2.26
C ALA A 275 15.24 21.40 2.78
N ARG A 276 14.60 22.17 3.70
CA ARG A 276 15.14 23.35 4.38
C ARG A 276 14.92 23.20 5.87
N PRO A 277 15.82 22.51 6.58
CA PRO A 277 15.69 22.32 8.02
C PRO A 277 15.74 23.67 8.75
N THR A 278 14.77 23.93 9.60
CA THR A 278 14.72 25.05 10.52
C THR A 278 15.23 24.67 11.92
N GLU A 279 15.25 23.37 12.20
CA GLU A 279 15.68 22.80 13.47
C GLU A 279 16.65 21.64 13.24
N ARG A 280 17.47 21.36 14.26
CA ARG A 280 18.42 20.23 14.21
C ARG A 280 17.75 18.89 13.95
N SER A 281 16.57 18.69 14.49
CA SER A 281 15.76 17.48 14.32
C SER A 281 15.31 17.23 12.86
N GLN A 282 15.38 18.23 11.98
CA GLN A 282 14.97 18.17 10.57
C GLN A 282 16.15 18.03 9.60
N GLN A 283 17.39 18.15 10.07
CA GLN A 283 18.58 18.19 9.19
C GLN A 283 18.68 16.98 8.26
N GLY A 284 18.31 15.81 8.73
CA GLY A 284 18.32 14.60 7.93
C GLY A 284 17.32 14.60 6.76
N ALA A 285 16.24 15.39 6.81
CA ALA A 285 15.20 15.43 5.77
C ALA A 285 15.74 15.81 4.38
N THR A 286 16.83 16.59 4.31
CA THR A 286 17.50 16.97 3.07
C THR A 286 18.00 15.78 2.26
N TRP A 287 18.32 14.67 2.94
CA TRP A 287 18.86 13.48 2.30
C TRP A 287 17.93 12.88 1.24
N PHE A 288 16.63 12.99 1.43
CA PHE A 288 15.64 12.51 0.44
C PHE A 288 15.91 13.08 -0.97
N LEU A 289 16.24 14.37 -1.08
CA LEU A 289 16.60 14.99 -2.36
C LEU A 289 18.09 14.84 -2.67
N ALA A 290 18.95 15.08 -1.69
CA ALA A 290 20.41 15.16 -1.85
C ALA A 290 21.02 13.85 -2.38
N ALA A 291 20.53 12.70 -1.91
CA ALA A 291 21.00 11.37 -2.34
C ALA A 291 20.84 11.14 -3.85
N ARG A 292 19.93 11.84 -4.49
CA ARG A 292 19.68 11.75 -5.94
C ARG A 292 20.57 12.65 -6.80
N LYS A 293 21.54 13.35 -6.16
CA LYS A 293 22.66 14.05 -6.83
C LYS A 293 22.22 14.97 -7.98
N ASN A 294 21.18 15.80 -7.76
CA ASN A 294 20.59 16.71 -8.73
C ASN A 294 20.01 16.02 -9.99
N ASN A 295 19.72 14.74 -9.94
CA ASN A 295 18.92 14.07 -10.97
C ASN A 295 17.43 14.35 -10.71
N TYR A 296 16.92 15.39 -11.37
CA TYR A 296 15.56 15.89 -11.13
C TYR A 296 14.48 14.93 -11.60
N GLN A 297 14.76 14.09 -12.60
CA GLN A 297 13.85 13.01 -13.03
C GLN A 297 13.75 11.93 -11.95
N ALA A 298 14.87 11.47 -11.42
CA ALA A 298 14.88 10.52 -10.31
C ALA A 298 14.20 11.09 -9.04
N ILE A 299 14.31 12.41 -8.82
CA ILE A 299 13.57 13.09 -7.73
C ILE A 299 12.07 13.06 -8.01
N ALA A 300 11.62 13.44 -9.21
CA ALA A 300 10.21 13.43 -9.59
C ALA A 300 9.59 12.02 -9.47
N GLU A 301 10.31 11.00 -9.93
CA GLU A 301 9.89 9.58 -9.84
C GLU A 301 9.83 9.07 -8.41
N ALA A 302 10.67 9.58 -7.51
CA ALA A 302 10.61 9.24 -6.09
C ALA A 302 9.49 9.98 -5.33
N VAL A 303 9.18 11.21 -5.74
CA VAL A 303 8.14 12.03 -5.12
C VAL A 303 6.74 11.55 -5.49
N ALA A 304 6.51 11.14 -6.74
CA ALA A 304 5.17 10.79 -7.21
C ALA A 304 4.50 9.66 -6.41
N PRO A 305 5.17 8.54 -6.06
CA PRO A 305 4.59 7.51 -5.20
C PRO A 305 4.29 8.00 -3.79
N VAL A 306 5.09 8.91 -3.25
CA VAL A 306 4.92 9.47 -1.90
C VAL A 306 3.74 10.44 -1.84
N ALA A 307 3.67 11.36 -2.79
CA ALA A 307 2.73 12.47 -2.82
C ALA A 307 1.36 12.10 -3.42
N PHE A 308 1.35 11.18 -4.38
CA PHE A 308 0.18 10.87 -5.21
C PHE A 308 -0.13 9.37 -5.31
N GLY A 309 0.73 8.50 -4.79
CA GLY A 309 0.52 7.05 -4.80
C GLY A 309 0.68 6.37 -6.16
N VAL A 310 1.35 7.02 -7.13
CA VAL A 310 1.48 6.51 -8.51
C VAL A 310 2.91 6.53 -9.00
N LYS A 311 3.27 5.60 -9.88
CA LYS A 311 4.51 5.60 -10.65
C LYS A 311 4.30 6.38 -11.95
N ILE A 312 5.20 7.29 -12.26
CA ILE A 312 5.07 8.20 -13.42
C ILE A 312 6.10 7.99 -14.53
N GLY A 313 7.00 7.03 -14.40
CA GLY A 313 8.12 6.86 -15.35
C GLY A 313 7.69 6.77 -16.82
N CYS A 314 6.56 6.13 -17.14
CA CYS A 314 6.02 6.09 -18.49
C CYS A 314 5.67 7.48 -19.04
N ALA A 315 5.31 8.44 -18.16
CA ALA A 315 4.91 9.77 -18.53
C ALA A 315 6.10 10.70 -18.90
N GLN A 316 7.33 10.22 -18.80
CA GLN A 316 8.50 10.93 -19.30
C GLN A 316 8.43 11.22 -20.80
N CYS A 317 8.01 10.23 -21.62
CA CYS A 317 8.05 10.31 -23.08
C CYS A 317 6.65 10.51 -23.70
N HIS A 318 5.58 10.09 -23.03
CA HIS A 318 4.20 10.17 -23.52
C HIS A 318 3.21 10.07 -22.34
N ASN A 319 1.95 10.43 -22.56
CA ASN A 319 0.91 10.18 -21.55
C ASN A 319 0.86 8.70 -21.19
N HIS A 320 0.58 8.38 -19.93
CA HIS A 320 0.57 6.98 -19.47
C HIS A 320 -0.38 6.13 -20.35
N PRO A 321 0.09 4.97 -20.86
CA PRO A 321 -0.67 4.23 -21.87
C PRO A 321 -2.00 3.63 -21.38
N LEU A 322 -2.13 3.43 -20.07
CA LEU A 322 -3.30 2.79 -19.46
C LEU A 322 -4.02 3.69 -18.44
N ALA A 323 -3.27 4.48 -17.68
CA ALA A 323 -3.79 5.41 -16.68
C ALA A 323 -3.86 6.82 -17.30
N TRP A 324 -4.98 7.14 -17.91
CA TRP A 324 -5.18 8.35 -18.71
C TRP A 324 -5.00 9.67 -17.94
N GLU A 325 -5.18 9.64 -16.62
CA GLU A 325 -5.01 10.79 -15.73
C GLU A 325 -3.53 11.15 -15.51
N ILE A 326 -2.60 10.25 -15.84
CA ILE A 326 -1.16 10.48 -15.73
C ILE A 326 -0.63 10.96 -17.08
N GLU A 327 -0.57 12.26 -17.24
CA GLU A 327 -0.13 12.90 -18.47
C GLU A 327 1.36 13.29 -18.42
N GLN A 328 1.99 13.44 -19.59
CA GLN A 328 3.39 13.86 -19.72
C GLN A 328 3.66 15.19 -19.01
N ARG A 329 2.70 16.13 -19.04
CA ARG A 329 2.82 17.43 -18.33
C ARG A 329 2.97 17.28 -16.82
N HIS A 330 2.41 16.25 -16.20
CA HIS A 330 2.54 16.00 -14.76
C HIS A 330 3.94 15.52 -14.38
N TYR A 331 4.56 14.68 -15.23
CA TYR A 331 5.94 14.27 -15.07
C TYR A 331 6.88 15.46 -15.11
N TRP A 332 6.79 16.26 -16.17
CA TRP A 332 7.69 17.40 -16.37
C TRP A 332 7.38 18.57 -15.43
N GLY A 333 6.14 18.70 -14.97
CA GLY A 333 5.76 19.63 -13.91
C GLY A 333 6.45 19.32 -12.58
N LEU A 334 6.55 18.03 -12.21
CA LEU A 334 7.34 17.61 -11.05
C LEU A 334 8.83 17.83 -11.26
N VAL A 335 9.38 17.52 -12.42
CA VAL A 335 10.79 17.82 -12.74
C VAL A 335 11.06 19.32 -12.62
N ALA A 336 10.20 20.18 -13.16
CA ALA A 336 10.33 21.64 -13.10
C ALA A 336 10.30 22.17 -11.65
N ALA A 337 9.54 21.52 -10.75
CA ALA A 337 9.50 21.91 -9.35
C ALA A 337 10.85 21.77 -8.64
N PHE A 338 11.73 20.89 -9.11
CA PHE A 338 13.05 20.64 -8.50
C PHE A 338 14.22 21.18 -9.31
N ASN A 339 14.02 21.55 -10.58
CA ASN A 339 15.11 21.88 -11.51
C ASN A 339 15.88 23.19 -11.17
N ARG A 340 15.44 23.95 -10.18
CA ARG A 340 16.17 25.09 -9.60
C ARG A 340 17.05 24.70 -8.39
N GLY A 341 16.90 23.48 -7.89
CA GLY A 341 17.60 22.99 -6.72
C GLY A 341 19.00 22.45 -7.05
N LYS A 342 19.98 22.74 -6.20
CA LYS A 342 21.33 22.15 -6.28
C LYS A 342 21.81 21.75 -4.88
N ASN A 343 22.47 20.59 -4.81
CA ASN A 343 23.20 20.20 -3.60
C ASN A 343 24.35 21.17 -3.36
N VAL A 344 24.47 21.65 -2.13
CA VAL A 344 25.57 22.51 -1.68
C VAL A 344 26.05 22.05 -0.31
N ASP A 345 27.32 22.28 -0.02
CA ASP A 345 27.85 22.04 1.33
C ASP A 345 27.54 23.25 2.22
N THR A 346 26.98 22.98 3.39
CA THR A 346 26.67 23.97 4.41
C THR A 346 27.33 23.60 5.74
N ASP A 347 27.31 24.51 6.71
CA ASP A 347 27.84 24.22 8.05
C ASP A 347 27.09 23.08 8.76
N SER A 348 25.86 22.83 8.36
CA SER A 348 25.02 21.76 8.89
C SER A 348 25.06 20.45 8.06
N GLY A 349 25.94 20.35 7.08
CA GLY A 349 26.02 19.23 6.13
C GLY A 349 25.49 19.59 4.74
N THR A 350 24.99 18.61 3.99
CA THR A 350 24.44 18.86 2.65
C THR A 350 23.12 19.61 2.71
N GLY A 351 23.06 20.79 2.11
CA GLY A 351 21.85 21.58 1.90
C GLY A 351 21.39 21.55 0.43
N ILE A 352 20.20 22.05 0.18
CA ILE A 352 19.66 22.24 -1.19
C ILE A 352 19.45 23.72 -1.43
N SER A 353 20.38 24.33 -2.18
CA SER A 353 20.25 25.71 -2.65
C SER A 353 19.24 25.79 -3.79
N GLU A 354 18.39 26.80 -3.83
CA GLU A 354 17.41 26.99 -4.91
C GLU A 354 17.59 28.35 -5.59
N SER A 355 17.71 28.37 -6.92
CA SER A 355 17.80 29.60 -7.70
C SER A 355 16.44 30.31 -7.78
N ALA A 356 16.45 31.64 -7.76
CA ALA A 356 15.27 32.45 -8.01
C ALA A 356 14.91 32.55 -9.50
N ILE A 357 15.87 32.31 -10.38
CA ILE A 357 15.75 32.48 -11.84
C ILE A 357 16.11 31.20 -12.58
N GLY A 358 15.77 31.12 -13.86
CA GLY A 358 16.11 29.99 -14.74
C GLY A 358 15.39 28.70 -14.40
N GLY A 359 16.01 27.57 -14.71
CA GLY A 359 15.47 26.23 -14.43
C GLY A 359 14.16 25.92 -15.14
N PHE A 360 13.89 26.55 -16.28
CA PHE A 360 12.75 26.20 -17.13
C PHE A 360 13.07 24.94 -17.91
N VAL A 361 12.08 24.06 -18.03
CA VAL A 361 12.18 22.78 -18.72
C VAL A 361 11.22 22.79 -19.89
N ASN A 362 11.71 22.41 -21.07
CA ASN A 362 10.89 22.10 -22.21
C ASN A 362 10.86 20.59 -22.42
N PHE A 363 9.71 20.08 -22.80
CA PHE A 363 9.57 18.68 -23.18
C PHE A 363 8.84 18.55 -24.51
N ALA A 364 9.13 17.50 -25.24
CA ALA A 364 8.50 17.24 -26.53
C ALA A 364 7.53 16.06 -26.42
N ASN A 365 6.39 16.19 -27.07
CA ASN A 365 5.46 15.07 -27.23
C ASN A 365 5.96 14.12 -28.35
N LEU A 366 5.23 13.04 -28.59
CA LEU A 366 5.59 12.07 -29.63
C LEU A 366 5.57 12.63 -31.05
N LYS A 367 4.89 13.76 -31.28
CA LYS A 367 4.90 14.49 -32.56
C LYS A 367 6.10 15.44 -32.67
N LYS A 368 7.01 15.44 -31.69
CA LYS A 368 8.16 16.35 -31.56
C LYS A 368 7.76 17.82 -31.35
N GLU A 369 6.54 18.09 -30.96
CA GLU A 369 6.08 19.43 -30.58
C GLU A 369 6.62 19.76 -29.19
N SER A 370 7.47 20.79 -29.10
CA SER A 370 8.08 21.24 -27.85
C SER A 370 7.14 22.18 -27.10
N GLN A 371 7.02 22.01 -25.78
CA GLN A 371 6.25 22.89 -24.92
C GLN A 371 6.92 23.06 -23.56
N PRO A 372 6.74 24.23 -22.90
CA PRO A 372 7.30 24.46 -21.58
C PRO A 372 6.56 23.63 -20.53
N ALA A 373 7.29 23.13 -19.55
CA ALA A 373 6.73 22.45 -18.39
C ALA A 373 6.18 23.49 -17.40
N ALA A 374 4.87 23.55 -17.29
CA ALA A 374 4.21 24.27 -16.20
C ALA A 374 4.26 23.44 -14.89
N LEU A 375 4.19 24.11 -13.74
CA LEU A 375 4.08 23.46 -12.44
C LEU A 375 2.65 22.88 -12.27
N ALA A 376 2.36 21.80 -12.98
CA ALA A 376 1.08 21.10 -12.97
C ALA A 376 1.25 19.72 -12.33
N PHE A 377 0.38 19.37 -11.39
CA PHE A 377 0.52 18.19 -10.56
C PHE A 377 -0.66 17.22 -10.68
N LEU A 378 -0.43 15.98 -10.32
CA LEU A 378 -1.40 14.87 -10.44
C LEU A 378 -2.70 15.06 -9.63
N ASN A 379 -2.69 15.91 -8.62
CA ASN A 379 -3.90 16.27 -7.85
C ASN A 379 -4.77 17.36 -8.52
N GLY A 380 -4.48 17.69 -9.78
CA GLY A 380 -5.19 18.70 -10.55
C GLY A 380 -4.78 20.15 -10.22
N LYS A 381 -3.90 20.35 -9.23
CA LYS A 381 -3.39 21.68 -8.88
C LYS A 381 -2.28 22.11 -9.83
N SER A 382 -2.21 23.42 -10.07
CA SER A 382 -1.12 24.05 -10.82
C SER A 382 -0.68 25.32 -10.13
N VAL A 383 0.58 25.69 -10.33
CA VAL A 383 1.15 26.93 -9.82
C VAL A 383 1.53 27.79 -11.01
N SER A 384 0.99 29.00 -11.04
CA SER A 384 1.30 29.96 -12.09
C SER A 384 2.68 30.57 -11.84
N GLU A 385 3.53 30.52 -12.85
CA GLU A 385 4.82 31.17 -12.86
C GLU A 385 5.02 31.85 -14.22
N ARG A 386 5.59 33.07 -14.20
CA ARG A 386 5.95 33.74 -15.43
C ARG A 386 7.12 33.02 -16.09
N ILE A 387 6.94 32.62 -17.32
CA ILE A 387 8.03 32.08 -18.18
C ILE A 387 8.56 33.24 -19.00
N PRO A 388 9.87 33.59 -18.90
CA PRO A 388 10.48 34.63 -19.68
C PRO A 388 10.40 34.32 -21.19
N SER A 389 10.34 35.32 -22.05
CA SER A 389 10.49 35.10 -23.47
C SER A 389 11.91 34.63 -23.81
N ALA A 390 12.10 34.04 -25.02
CA ALA A 390 13.40 33.50 -25.42
C ALA A 390 14.52 34.57 -25.46
N ASP A 391 14.15 35.82 -25.70
CA ASP A 391 15.07 36.95 -25.78
C ASP A 391 15.30 37.64 -24.43
N GLU A 392 14.54 37.30 -23.41
CA GLU A 392 14.64 37.92 -22.10
C GLU A 392 15.74 37.27 -21.25
N LYS A 393 16.76 38.06 -20.92
CA LYS A 393 17.82 37.64 -19.98
C LYS A 393 17.39 37.93 -18.54
N GLU A 394 17.12 36.87 -17.79
CA GLU A 394 16.94 37.02 -16.36
C GLU A 394 18.26 37.40 -15.65
N VAL A 395 18.21 38.35 -14.75
CA VAL A 395 19.36 38.76 -13.97
C VAL A 395 19.15 38.29 -12.51
N ASP A 396 20.06 37.48 -12.03
CA ASP A 396 20.04 37.01 -10.65
C ASP A 396 20.48 38.14 -9.72
N LYS A 397 19.56 38.54 -8.81
CA LYS A 397 19.76 39.65 -7.88
C LYS A 397 19.49 39.21 -6.45
N PRO A 398 20.25 39.71 -5.45
CA PRO A 398 20.03 39.36 -4.04
C PRO A 398 18.59 39.63 -3.55
N GLU A 399 17.93 40.64 -4.11
CA GLU A 399 16.55 41.02 -3.75
C GLU A 399 15.51 39.96 -4.10
N LEU A 400 15.85 39.01 -4.95
CA LEU A 400 14.98 37.86 -5.32
C LEU A 400 14.98 36.77 -4.24
N TYR A 401 15.86 36.88 -3.24
CA TYR A 401 16.04 35.87 -2.23
C TYR A 401 15.60 36.35 -0.84
N THR A 402 15.09 35.44 -0.06
CA THR A 402 14.95 35.62 1.41
C THR A 402 16.29 35.36 2.09
N VAL A 403 17.05 34.36 1.56
CA VAL A 403 18.43 34.09 1.98
C VAL A 403 19.26 33.99 0.70
N PRO A 404 20.14 34.96 0.42
CA PRO A 404 21.06 34.89 -0.71
C PRO A 404 22.07 33.76 -0.57
N ALA A 405 22.60 33.26 -1.72
CA ALA A 405 23.67 32.26 -1.72
C ALA A 405 24.93 32.77 -1.01
N GLY A 406 25.57 31.94 -0.21
CA GLY A 406 26.87 32.18 0.42
C GLY A 406 27.82 30.99 0.23
N ALA A 407 29.06 31.13 0.65
CA ALA A 407 30.07 30.07 0.52
C ALA A 407 29.60 28.73 1.16
N ARG A 408 28.87 28.82 2.26
CA ARG A 408 28.31 27.66 2.99
C ARG A 408 26.84 27.85 3.36
N THR A 409 26.14 28.65 2.57
CA THR A 409 24.72 28.99 2.79
C THR A 409 23.92 28.65 1.55
N ALA A 410 22.92 27.77 1.73
CA ALA A 410 21.97 27.43 0.69
C ALA A 410 21.04 28.63 0.41
N ALA A 411 20.91 29.05 -0.85
CA ALA A 411 20.01 30.11 -1.24
C ALA A 411 18.54 29.71 -1.07
N VAL A 412 17.73 30.68 -0.62
CA VAL A 412 16.29 30.55 -0.51
C VAL A 412 15.61 31.67 -1.29
N PRO A 413 14.98 31.39 -2.43
CA PRO A 413 14.29 32.43 -3.20
C PRO A 413 12.98 32.85 -2.51
N LYS A 414 12.52 34.07 -2.78
CA LYS A 414 11.21 34.56 -2.30
C LYS A 414 10.05 33.74 -2.89
N PHE A 415 10.18 33.26 -4.12
CA PHE A 415 9.29 32.27 -4.73
C PHE A 415 10.04 30.96 -4.90
N SER A 416 9.66 29.95 -4.11
CA SER A 416 10.24 28.63 -4.15
C SER A 416 9.29 27.65 -4.82
N ARG A 417 9.74 27.02 -5.92
CA ARG A 417 8.97 25.96 -6.60
C ARG A 417 8.77 24.74 -5.71
N ARG A 418 9.76 24.39 -4.86
CA ARG A 418 9.66 23.27 -3.91
C ARG A 418 8.63 23.55 -2.82
N GLU A 419 8.55 24.77 -2.30
CA GLU A 419 7.51 25.13 -1.34
C GLU A 419 6.12 25.13 -1.98
N ALA A 420 5.99 25.65 -3.19
CA ALA A 420 4.74 25.62 -3.94
C ALA A 420 4.25 24.19 -4.20
N LEU A 421 5.16 23.27 -4.55
CA LEU A 421 4.85 21.84 -4.65
C LEU A 421 4.44 21.27 -3.29
N ALA A 422 5.23 21.53 -2.24
CA ALA A 422 4.94 21.02 -0.90
C ALA A 422 3.57 21.50 -0.39
N ASP A 423 3.22 22.77 -0.62
CA ASP A 423 1.88 23.29 -0.29
C ASP A 423 0.77 22.58 -1.09
N SER A 424 0.99 22.36 -2.39
CA SER A 424 0.05 21.62 -3.23
C SER A 424 -0.16 20.18 -2.76
N VAL A 425 0.91 19.53 -2.29
CA VAL A 425 0.88 18.13 -1.86
C VAL A 425 0.30 17.97 -0.46
N THR A 426 0.65 18.85 0.48
CA THR A 426 0.35 18.66 1.91
C THR A 426 -0.90 19.37 2.39
N ARG A 427 -1.51 20.19 1.54
CA ARG A 427 -2.77 20.89 1.83
C ARG A 427 -3.84 20.49 0.81
N GLU A 428 -4.98 19.99 1.29
CA GLU A 428 -6.14 19.63 0.45
C GLU A 428 -5.77 18.70 -0.72
N ASN A 429 -4.95 17.70 -0.46
CA ASN A 429 -4.59 16.67 -1.41
C ASN A 429 -5.03 15.29 -0.91
N PRO A 430 -6.19 14.79 -1.32
CA PRO A 430 -6.69 13.49 -0.88
C PRO A 430 -5.79 12.32 -1.31
N LEU A 431 -4.97 12.50 -2.36
CA LEU A 431 -4.06 11.47 -2.84
C LEU A 431 -2.94 11.18 -1.84
N LEU A 432 -2.48 12.18 -1.08
CA LEU A 432 -1.45 11.99 -0.05
C LEU A 432 -1.90 10.99 1.02
N ALA A 433 -3.09 11.19 1.57
CA ALA A 433 -3.67 10.31 2.58
C ALA A 433 -3.95 8.92 2.00
N ARG A 434 -4.54 8.83 0.81
CA ARG A 434 -4.83 7.55 0.14
C ARG A 434 -3.56 6.74 -0.15
N ALA A 435 -2.50 7.40 -0.63
CA ALA A 435 -1.22 6.78 -0.91
C ALA A 435 -0.62 6.16 0.35
N PHE A 436 -0.57 6.92 1.43
CA PHE A 436 0.00 6.44 2.68
C PHE A 436 -0.82 5.32 3.32
N VAL A 437 -2.14 5.49 3.37
CA VAL A 437 -3.06 4.47 3.90
C VAL A 437 -2.92 3.15 3.13
N ASN A 438 -2.90 3.18 1.81
CA ASN A 438 -2.76 1.97 1.00
C ASN A 438 -1.42 1.25 1.25
N ARG A 439 -0.32 2.00 1.35
CA ARG A 439 1.01 1.45 1.66
C ARG A 439 1.08 0.84 3.06
N LEU A 440 0.57 1.57 4.07
CA LEU A 440 0.57 1.08 5.45
C LEU A 440 -0.34 -0.13 5.60
N TRP A 441 -1.51 -0.11 4.97
CA TRP A 441 -2.39 -1.27 4.90
C TRP A 441 -1.70 -2.47 4.26
N ALA A 442 -1.02 -2.28 3.11
CA ALA A 442 -0.26 -3.34 2.45
C ALA A 442 0.83 -3.93 3.36
N LYS A 443 1.56 -3.08 4.08
CA LYS A 443 2.59 -3.51 5.04
C LYS A 443 2.02 -4.35 6.17
N LEU A 444 0.90 -3.95 6.75
CA LEU A 444 0.31 -4.62 7.91
C LEU A 444 -0.54 -5.83 7.52
N MET A 445 -1.31 -5.75 6.43
CA MET A 445 -2.25 -6.79 6.00
C MET A 445 -1.66 -7.76 4.95
N GLY A 446 -0.44 -7.49 4.44
CA GLY A 446 0.22 -8.30 3.42
C GLY A 446 -0.20 -7.99 1.98
N ARG A 447 -1.19 -7.13 1.78
CA ARG A 447 -1.69 -6.67 0.47
C ARG A 447 -2.37 -5.32 0.61
N GLY A 448 -2.18 -4.42 -0.35
CA GLY A 448 -2.91 -3.15 -0.42
C GLY A 448 -4.35 -3.33 -0.89
N PHE A 449 -5.18 -2.33 -0.67
CA PHE A 449 -6.48 -2.22 -1.35
C PHE A 449 -6.26 -2.12 -2.85
N VAL A 450 -5.26 -1.36 -3.25
CA VAL A 450 -4.72 -1.30 -4.61
C VAL A 450 -3.37 -2.02 -4.64
N GLN A 451 -3.19 -2.86 -5.66
CA GLN A 451 -1.97 -3.63 -5.85
C GLN A 451 -1.51 -3.53 -7.30
N PRO A 452 -0.25 -3.19 -7.58
CA PRO A 452 0.83 -2.81 -6.64
C PRO A 452 0.52 -1.57 -5.81
N ALA A 453 1.08 -1.47 -4.59
CA ALA A 453 0.69 -0.43 -3.63
C ALA A 453 0.92 1.02 -4.11
N ASP A 454 1.86 1.22 -5.04
CA ASP A 454 2.22 2.52 -5.62
C ASP A 454 1.60 2.77 -7.00
N GLN A 455 0.45 2.18 -7.27
CA GLN A 455 -0.27 2.34 -8.53
C GLN A 455 -1.75 2.64 -8.27
N LEU A 456 -2.01 3.70 -7.47
CA LEU A 456 -3.37 4.21 -7.23
C LEU A 456 -3.88 4.99 -8.44
N ASP A 457 -3.90 4.34 -9.58
CA ASP A 457 -4.32 4.91 -10.86
C ASP A 457 -5.61 4.24 -11.37
N SER A 458 -6.18 4.77 -12.45
CA SER A 458 -7.43 4.28 -13.03
C SER A 458 -7.37 2.84 -13.56
N LYS A 459 -6.17 2.31 -13.80
CA LYS A 459 -5.96 0.92 -14.24
C LYS A 459 -6.05 -0.06 -13.08
N HIS A 460 -5.58 0.35 -11.88
CA HIS A 460 -5.49 -0.51 -10.71
C HIS A 460 -6.59 -0.16 -9.70
N ARG A 461 -7.55 -1.06 -9.56
CA ARG A 461 -8.71 -0.83 -8.70
C ARG A 461 -8.45 -1.20 -7.27
N ALA A 462 -9.01 -0.41 -6.38
CA ALA A 462 -9.14 -0.78 -5.00
C ALA A 462 -10.13 -1.93 -4.83
N SER A 463 -9.75 -2.96 -4.07
CA SER A 463 -10.67 -4.05 -3.68
C SER A 463 -11.82 -3.55 -2.79
N HIS A 464 -11.55 -2.53 -1.97
CA HIS A 464 -12.50 -1.91 -1.06
C HIS A 464 -12.40 -0.38 -1.16
N PRO A 465 -12.91 0.22 -2.24
CA PRO A 465 -12.70 1.64 -2.54
C PRO A 465 -13.28 2.55 -1.47
N GLU A 466 -14.47 2.25 -0.95
CA GLU A 466 -15.14 3.06 0.07
C GLU A 466 -14.40 3.00 1.42
N LEU A 467 -13.82 1.86 1.77
CA LEU A 467 -13.00 1.72 2.96
C LEU A 467 -11.69 2.51 2.82
N LEU A 468 -11.05 2.45 1.66
CA LEU A 468 -9.83 3.22 1.39
C LEU A 468 -10.11 4.72 1.48
N ASP A 469 -11.22 5.19 0.90
CA ASP A 469 -11.61 6.60 0.94
C ASP A 469 -11.98 7.06 2.35
N TRP A 470 -12.69 6.22 3.09
CA TRP A 470 -13.02 6.49 4.49
C TRP A 470 -11.76 6.58 5.36
N LEU A 471 -10.85 5.60 5.23
CA LEU A 471 -9.58 5.58 5.97
C LEU A 471 -8.70 6.79 5.64
N ALA A 472 -8.64 7.20 4.37
CA ALA A 472 -7.88 8.37 3.97
C ALA A 472 -8.43 9.65 4.64
N LYS A 473 -9.77 9.82 4.65
CA LYS A 473 -10.42 10.94 5.33
C LYS A 473 -10.24 10.90 6.85
N ASP A 474 -10.35 9.72 7.47
CA ASP A 474 -10.11 9.55 8.92
C ASP A 474 -8.65 9.85 9.30
N PHE A 475 -7.70 9.44 8.45
CA PHE A 475 -6.28 9.72 8.63
C PHE A 475 -5.99 11.22 8.51
N GLU A 476 -6.56 11.89 7.52
CA GLU A 476 -6.47 13.35 7.35
C GLU A 476 -7.12 14.10 8.54
N ALA A 477 -8.33 13.71 8.92
CA ALA A 477 -9.05 14.30 10.05
C ALA A 477 -8.34 14.10 11.40
N SER A 478 -7.54 13.03 11.53
CA SER A 478 -6.70 12.78 12.72
C SER A 478 -5.41 13.62 12.73
N GLY A 479 -5.20 14.52 11.77
CA GLY A 479 -3.95 15.27 11.60
C GLY A 479 -2.81 14.40 11.10
N TYR A 480 -3.08 13.41 10.25
CA TYR A 480 -2.09 12.47 9.70
C TYR A 480 -1.32 11.68 10.76
N ASN A 481 -2.02 11.25 11.81
CA ASN A 481 -1.46 10.54 12.97
C ASN A 481 -1.14 9.08 12.61
N ILE A 482 0.15 8.77 12.44
CA ILE A 482 0.65 7.46 11.99
C ILE A 482 0.35 6.36 13.04
N GLN A 483 0.66 6.60 14.33
CA GLN A 483 0.47 5.60 15.37
C GLN A 483 -1.02 5.26 15.56
N ARG A 484 -1.91 6.26 15.47
CA ARG A 484 -3.35 6.03 15.51
C ARG A 484 -3.82 5.16 14.36
N LEU A 485 -3.35 5.41 13.14
CA LEU A 485 -3.70 4.59 11.97
C LEU A 485 -3.20 3.16 12.13
N VAL A 486 -1.94 2.97 12.56
CA VAL A 486 -1.37 1.64 12.86
C VAL A 486 -2.23 0.92 13.90
N LYS A 487 -2.51 1.58 15.05
CA LYS A 487 -3.32 1.01 16.13
C LYS A 487 -4.70 0.56 15.62
N ASN A 488 -5.37 1.41 14.84
CA ASN A 488 -6.69 1.12 14.32
C ASN A 488 -6.69 -0.11 13.40
N ILE A 489 -5.66 -0.28 12.55
CA ILE A 489 -5.56 -1.42 11.64
C ILE A 489 -5.26 -2.72 12.41
N VAL A 490 -4.26 -2.74 13.30
CA VAL A 490 -3.85 -3.97 13.97
C VAL A 490 -4.84 -4.47 15.02
N LEU A 491 -5.78 -3.63 15.44
CA LEU A 491 -6.88 -4.02 16.33
C LEU A 491 -8.13 -4.47 15.59
N THR A 492 -8.19 -4.37 14.26
CA THR A 492 -9.34 -4.89 13.49
C THR A 492 -9.49 -6.39 13.64
N ARG A 493 -10.72 -6.88 13.53
CA ARG A 493 -10.99 -8.31 13.44
C ARG A 493 -10.21 -8.94 12.29
N ALA A 494 -10.15 -8.27 11.11
CA ALA A 494 -9.47 -8.78 9.94
C ALA A 494 -7.97 -9.01 10.17
N TYR A 495 -7.27 -8.11 10.84
CA TYR A 495 -5.86 -8.31 11.21
C TYR A 495 -5.67 -9.45 12.21
N GLN A 496 -6.64 -9.67 13.09
CA GLN A 496 -6.59 -10.68 14.13
C GLN A 496 -7.05 -12.07 13.66
N LEU A 497 -7.48 -12.24 12.41
CA LEU A 497 -7.85 -13.55 11.86
C LEU A 497 -6.64 -14.49 11.77
N ASP A 498 -6.91 -15.79 11.80
CA ASP A 498 -5.91 -16.83 11.55
C ASP A 498 -5.57 -16.89 10.04
N ALA A 499 -4.35 -17.27 9.70
CA ALA A 499 -3.95 -17.58 8.33
C ALA A 499 -4.49 -18.95 7.90
N LYS A 500 -4.65 -19.88 8.83
CA LYS A 500 -5.10 -21.26 8.61
C LYS A 500 -6.62 -21.34 8.62
N MET A 501 -7.18 -22.04 7.65
CA MET A 501 -8.60 -22.35 7.55
C MET A 501 -8.80 -23.85 7.32
N ALA A 502 -9.90 -24.40 7.86
CA ALA A 502 -10.27 -25.79 7.61
C ALA A 502 -10.85 -26.00 6.19
N SER A 503 -11.27 -24.93 5.52
CA SER A 503 -11.82 -24.98 4.15
C SER A 503 -10.76 -25.35 3.13
N LYS A 504 -11.14 -26.22 2.17
CA LYS A 504 -10.29 -26.51 0.99
C LYS A 504 -10.18 -25.35 0.02
N THR A 505 -11.19 -24.46 -0.02
CA THR A 505 -11.19 -23.26 -0.86
C THR A 505 -10.93 -22.06 0.03
N LEU A 506 -9.79 -21.43 -0.17
CA LEU A 506 -9.40 -20.23 0.57
C LEU A 506 -10.08 -18.98 -0.03
N PRO A 507 -10.52 -18.02 0.81
CA PRO A 507 -11.00 -16.73 0.33
C PRO A 507 -9.93 -16.01 -0.48
N PRO A 508 -10.34 -15.20 -1.48
CA PRO A 508 -9.41 -14.38 -2.25
C PRO A 508 -8.59 -13.46 -1.31
N PRO A 509 -7.28 -13.29 -1.55
CA PRO A 509 -6.42 -12.47 -0.69
C PRO A 509 -6.92 -11.04 -0.50
N GLU A 510 -7.51 -10.44 -1.52
CA GLU A 510 -8.08 -9.10 -1.52
C GLU A 510 -9.34 -8.95 -0.66
N SER A 511 -9.95 -10.04 -0.21
CA SER A 511 -11.10 -10.01 0.69
C SER A 511 -10.74 -9.73 2.15
N PHE A 512 -9.48 -9.92 2.54
CA PHE A 512 -9.00 -9.85 3.92
C PHE A 512 -9.79 -10.73 4.91
N ALA A 513 -10.43 -11.79 4.40
CA ALA A 513 -11.21 -12.74 5.22
C ALA A 513 -10.33 -13.76 5.94
N ARG A 514 -9.03 -13.70 5.78
CA ARG A 514 -7.99 -14.43 6.56
C ARG A 514 -6.72 -13.60 6.61
N ALA A 515 -5.84 -13.87 7.56
CA ALA A 515 -4.51 -13.29 7.55
C ALA A 515 -3.71 -13.82 6.35
N LEU A 516 -2.90 -12.95 5.77
CA LEU A 516 -1.96 -13.32 4.72
C LEU A 516 -0.57 -13.54 5.34
N GLU A 517 0.10 -14.57 4.89
CA GLU A 517 1.49 -14.81 5.26
C GLU A 517 2.38 -13.76 4.57
N LYS A 518 3.22 -13.11 5.37
CA LYS A 518 4.15 -12.07 4.93
C LYS A 518 5.58 -12.52 5.15
N PRO A 519 6.46 -12.45 4.17
CA PRO A 519 7.88 -12.72 4.39
C PRO A 519 8.47 -11.72 5.38
N LEU A 520 9.38 -12.18 6.23
CA LEU A 520 10.15 -11.29 7.10
C LEU A 520 11.15 -10.48 6.27
N SER A 521 11.31 -9.20 6.58
CA SER A 521 12.43 -8.43 6.04
C SER A 521 13.77 -8.93 6.59
N ALA A 522 14.87 -8.53 5.94
CA ALA A 522 16.22 -8.83 6.40
C ALA A 522 16.43 -8.49 7.88
N GLU A 523 15.97 -7.30 8.28
CA GLU A 523 16.09 -6.79 9.64
C GLU A 523 15.20 -7.56 10.62
N GLN A 524 13.95 -7.84 10.24
CA GLN A 524 13.04 -8.66 11.06
C GLN A 524 13.59 -10.06 11.26
N LEU A 525 14.12 -10.68 10.21
CA LEU A 525 14.67 -12.03 10.29
C LEU A 525 15.91 -12.06 11.18
N LEU A 526 16.84 -11.11 11.00
CA LEU A 526 18.03 -11.02 11.83
C LEU A 526 17.70 -10.79 13.31
N LEU A 527 16.85 -9.80 13.63
CA LEU A 527 16.45 -9.52 15.00
C LEU A 527 15.71 -10.71 15.62
N SER A 528 14.88 -11.40 14.85
CA SER A 528 14.16 -12.59 15.32
C SER A 528 15.10 -13.77 15.60
N LEU A 529 16.13 -13.97 14.77
CA LEU A 529 17.20 -14.94 15.03
C LEU A 529 17.97 -14.62 16.31
N GLN A 530 18.31 -13.35 16.53
CA GLN A 530 18.99 -12.91 17.76
C GLN A 530 18.14 -13.14 19.00
N VAL A 531 16.83 -12.86 18.93
CA VAL A 531 15.89 -13.14 20.03
C VAL A 531 15.79 -14.64 20.29
N ALA A 532 15.58 -15.46 19.26
CA ALA A 532 15.42 -16.91 19.38
C ALA A 532 16.66 -17.59 19.94
N THR A 533 17.84 -17.14 19.52
CA THR A 533 19.12 -17.72 19.96
C THR A 533 19.67 -17.12 21.26
N GLY A 534 19.17 -15.94 21.68
CA GLY A 534 19.75 -15.18 22.77
C GLY A 534 21.15 -14.62 22.48
N SER A 535 21.56 -14.63 21.19
CA SER A 535 22.89 -14.23 20.76
C SER A 535 22.90 -12.75 20.36
N LYS A 536 23.80 -11.97 20.96
CA LYS A 536 24.10 -10.58 20.55
C LYS A 536 25.29 -10.64 19.59
N GLY A 537 25.03 -10.86 18.30
CA GLY A 537 26.10 -10.83 17.29
C GLY A 537 26.57 -9.39 17.00
N ASP A 538 27.77 -9.25 16.38
CA ASP A 538 28.22 -7.98 15.81
C ASP A 538 27.21 -7.55 14.72
N SER A 539 26.48 -6.48 15.01
CA SER A 539 25.30 -6.10 14.23
C SER A 539 25.63 -5.65 12.81
N GLY A 540 26.80 -5.06 12.58
CA GLY A 540 27.09 -4.42 11.29
C GLY A 540 27.38 -5.40 10.14
N GLU A 541 28.17 -6.45 10.36
CA GLU A 541 28.45 -7.46 9.33
C GLU A 541 27.23 -8.37 9.07
N LEU A 542 26.59 -8.81 10.16
CA LEU A 542 25.36 -9.60 10.11
C LEU A 542 24.28 -8.85 9.32
N GLU A 543 24.01 -7.59 9.65
CA GLU A 543 22.99 -6.80 8.97
C GLU A 543 23.27 -6.65 7.47
N ARG A 544 24.51 -6.30 7.09
CA ARG A 544 24.90 -6.23 5.66
C ARG A 544 24.70 -7.55 4.92
N GLY A 545 25.04 -8.67 5.56
CA GLY A 545 24.84 -10.00 4.99
C GLY A 545 23.36 -10.31 4.75
N PHE A 546 22.52 -10.05 5.74
CA PHE A 546 21.06 -10.27 5.63
C PHE A 546 20.42 -9.34 4.60
N VAL A 547 20.70 -8.04 4.62
CA VAL A 547 20.16 -7.08 3.63
C VAL A 547 20.54 -7.44 2.20
N LYS A 548 21.77 -7.95 1.98
CA LYS A 548 22.19 -8.42 0.65
C LYS A 548 21.43 -9.68 0.19
N ALA A 549 21.12 -10.59 1.12
CA ALA A 549 20.42 -11.83 0.82
C ALA A 549 18.88 -11.63 0.70
N PHE A 550 18.31 -10.67 1.44
CA PHE A 550 16.86 -10.39 1.51
C PHE A 550 16.59 -8.92 1.15
N PRO A 551 16.68 -8.55 -0.13
CA PRO A 551 16.59 -7.15 -0.55
C PRO A 551 15.18 -6.56 -0.49
N ASP A 552 14.12 -7.40 -0.57
CA ASP A 552 12.74 -6.93 -0.71
C ASP A 552 12.05 -6.73 0.63
N LEU A 553 11.34 -5.60 0.79
CA LEU A 553 10.52 -5.28 1.98
C LEU A 553 9.03 -5.51 1.80
N MET A 554 8.52 -5.29 0.61
CA MET A 554 7.13 -5.52 0.22
C MET A 554 7.11 -6.14 -1.17
N PRO A 555 7.42 -7.42 -1.29
CA PRO A 555 7.31 -8.11 -2.57
C PRO A 555 5.84 -8.16 -2.99
N ASP A 556 5.56 -7.87 -4.26
CA ASP A 556 4.21 -8.01 -4.83
C ASP A 556 3.76 -9.50 -4.82
N THR A 557 4.74 -10.39 -4.92
CA THR A 557 4.58 -11.84 -4.74
C THR A 557 5.80 -12.38 -4.01
N TYR A 558 5.59 -13.14 -2.94
CA TYR A 558 6.69 -13.82 -2.24
C TYR A 558 7.15 -15.02 -3.03
N ASN A 559 8.34 -14.90 -3.61
CA ASN A 559 9.06 -16.03 -4.22
C ASN A 559 10.40 -16.18 -3.51
N PRO A 560 10.54 -17.12 -2.56
CA PRO A 560 11.83 -17.39 -1.92
C PRO A 560 12.85 -17.78 -2.98
N SER A 561 13.98 -17.08 -2.97
CA SER A 561 15.07 -17.38 -3.92
C SER A 561 15.97 -18.48 -3.38
N LEU A 562 16.60 -19.25 -4.32
CA LEU A 562 17.64 -20.21 -3.97
C LEU A 562 18.78 -19.54 -3.16
N GLN A 563 19.10 -18.28 -3.49
CA GLN A 563 20.13 -17.51 -2.78
C GLN A 563 19.77 -17.29 -1.31
N GLN A 564 18.51 -17.00 -0.99
CA GLN A 564 18.02 -16.84 0.39
C GLN A 564 18.15 -18.16 1.17
N ALA A 565 17.72 -19.27 0.55
CA ALA A 565 17.85 -20.59 1.16
C ALA A 565 19.32 -20.96 1.41
N LEU A 566 20.19 -20.78 0.42
CA LEU A 566 21.63 -21.05 0.56
C LEU A 566 22.31 -20.16 1.61
N PHE A 567 21.89 -18.89 1.72
CA PHE A 567 22.41 -17.99 2.76
C PHE A 567 22.05 -18.50 4.16
N LEU A 568 20.81 -18.84 4.40
CA LEU A 568 20.38 -19.35 5.72
C LEU A 568 21.02 -20.70 6.08
N THR A 569 21.24 -21.57 5.09
CA THR A 569 21.76 -22.90 5.34
C THR A 569 23.28 -22.97 5.46
N ASN A 570 24.01 -22.10 4.75
CA ASN A 570 25.48 -22.20 4.62
C ASN A 570 26.23 -20.98 5.17
N SER A 571 25.54 -19.94 5.66
CA SER A 571 26.22 -18.75 6.12
C SER A 571 26.94 -18.97 7.46
N PRO A 572 28.24 -18.71 7.56
CA PRO A 572 28.96 -18.71 8.84
C PRO A 572 28.37 -17.73 9.85
N LEU A 573 27.71 -16.68 9.37
CA LEU A 573 27.04 -15.68 10.21
C LEU A 573 25.86 -16.30 10.95
N VAL A 574 25.05 -17.11 10.27
CA VAL A 574 23.91 -17.83 10.90
C VAL A 574 24.45 -18.92 11.84
N GLU A 575 25.48 -19.67 11.42
CA GLU A 575 26.10 -20.68 12.26
C GLU A 575 26.63 -20.07 13.58
N LYS A 576 27.26 -18.89 13.53
CA LYS A 576 27.78 -18.19 14.70
C LYS A 576 26.69 -17.88 15.73
N LEU A 577 25.47 -17.52 15.28
CA LEU A 577 24.34 -17.25 16.18
C LEU A 577 23.86 -18.50 16.92
N LEU A 578 24.06 -19.68 16.33
CA LEU A 578 23.60 -20.96 16.85
C LEU A 578 24.63 -21.68 17.73
N LYS A 579 25.89 -21.27 17.73
CA LYS A 579 26.94 -21.89 18.57
C LYS A 579 26.60 -21.77 20.05
N PRO A 580 26.77 -22.85 20.84
CA PRO A 580 26.61 -22.78 22.29
C PRO A 580 27.55 -21.72 22.87
N ALA A 581 26.99 -20.83 23.68
CA ALA A 581 27.72 -19.79 24.39
C ALA A 581 27.06 -19.51 25.76
N PRO A 582 27.80 -19.05 26.76
CA PRO A 582 27.24 -18.75 28.06
C PRO A 582 26.04 -17.81 27.98
N GLY A 583 24.92 -18.23 28.52
CA GLY A 583 23.67 -17.45 28.57
C GLY A 583 22.81 -17.43 27.31
N ASN A 584 23.23 -18.12 26.22
CA ASN A 584 22.39 -18.22 25.03
C ASN A 584 21.42 -19.42 25.07
N THR A 585 20.43 -19.41 24.18
CA THR A 585 19.38 -20.41 24.11
C THR A 585 19.94 -21.82 23.84
N THR A 586 20.95 -21.94 22.96
CA THR A 586 21.54 -23.25 22.63
C THR A 586 22.15 -23.91 23.87
N ALA A 587 22.95 -23.17 24.64
CA ALA A 587 23.56 -23.70 25.88
C ALA A 587 22.48 -23.99 26.94
N ALA A 588 21.49 -23.10 27.11
CA ALA A 588 20.41 -23.28 28.08
C ALA A 588 19.55 -24.52 27.78
N LEU A 589 19.26 -24.81 26.52
CA LEU A 589 18.49 -25.98 26.12
C LEU A 589 19.31 -27.28 26.21
N ALA A 590 20.61 -27.23 25.94
CA ALA A 590 21.48 -28.40 25.95
C ALA A 590 21.56 -29.07 27.35
N ILE A 591 21.47 -28.29 28.42
CA ILE A 591 21.53 -28.78 29.80
C ILE A 591 20.17 -29.34 30.30
N LEU A 592 19.07 -29.19 29.56
CA LEU A 592 17.77 -29.75 29.96
C LEU A 592 17.85 -31.29 29.99
N PRO A 593 17.17 -31.93 31.02
CA PRO A 593 17.40 -33.33 31.33
C PRO A 593 16.90 -34.30 30.24
N THR A 594 15.84 -33.94 29.53
CA THR A 594 15.21 -34.87 28.56
C THR A 594 15.20 -34.32 27.14
N PRO A 595 15.28 -35.20 26.14
CA PRO A 595 15.10 -34.80 24.75
C PRO A 595 13.78 -34.06 24.50
N GLU A 596 12.71 -34.49 25.15
CA GLU A 596 11.41 -33.82 25.04
C GLU A 596 11.47 -32.37 25.54
N ALA A 597 12.06 -32.12 26.71
CA ALA A 597 12.23 -30.77 27.24
C ALA A 597 13.05 -29.88 26.31
N ARG A 598 14.09 -30.41 25.68
CA ARG A 598 14.90 -29.69 24.67
C ARG A 598 14.10 -29.31 23.43
N VAL A 599 13.30 -30.26 22.90
CA VAL A 599 12.45 -29.99 21.73
C VAL A 599 11.39 -28.95 22.05
N ARG A 600 10.66 -29.10 23.17
CA ARG A 600 9.65 -28.13 23.61
C ARG A 600 10.24 -26.74 23.80
N GLY A 601 11.43 -26.66 24.42
CA GLY A 601 12.14 -25.39 24.58
C GLY A 601 12.56 -24.76 23.26
N ALA A 602 13.03 -25.56 22.29
CA ALA A 602 13.41 -25.05 20.96
C ALA A 602 12.21 -24.51 20.17
N PHE A 603 11.06 -25.21 20.19
CA PHE A 603 9.81 -24.74 19.56
C PHE A 603 9.29 -23.47 20.23
N GLN A 604 9.38 -23.41 21.56
CA GLN A 604 9.00 -22.20 22.28
C GLN A 604 9.89 -21.00 21.94
N ALA A 605 11.19 -21.23 21.72
CA ALA A 605 12.13 -20.18 21.34
C ALA A 605 11.94 -19.70 19.88
N ALA A 606 11.67 -20.65 18.96
CA ALA A 606 11.54 -20.35 17.54
C ALA A 606 10.14 -19.83 17.16
N PHE A 607 9.08 -20.50 17.64
CA PHE A 607 7.71 -20.28 17.17
C PHE A 607 6.75 -19.74 18.23
N GLY A 608 7.14 -19.80 19.52
CA GLY A 608 6.25 -19.42 20.61
C GLY A 608 5.08 -20.41 20.85
N ARG A 609 5.20 -21.64 20.34
CA ARG A 609 4.20 -22.72 20.49
C ARG A 609 4.85 -24.03 20.91
N ALA A 610 4.05 -24.96 21.37
CA ALA A 610 4.49 -26.33 21.56
C ALA A 610 4.58 -27.09 20.21
N PRO A 611 5.47 -28.10 20.09
CA PRO A 611 5.44 -29.02 18.96
C PRO A 611 4.18 -29.90 19.01
N ASP A 612 3.66 -30.30 17.86
CA ASP A 612 2.67 -31.37 17.79
C ASP A 612 3.31 -32.74 18.02
N ALA A 613 2.51 -33.81 18.03
CA ALA A 613 3.01 -35.16 18.33
C ALA A 613 4.02 -35.67 17.27
N THR A 614 3.80 -35.32 15.99
CA THR A 614 4.66 -35.72 14.87
C THR A 614 5.98 -34.92 14.91
N GLU A 615 5.89 -33.62 15.09
CA GLU A 615 7.06 -32.74 15.24
C GLU A 615 7.93 -33.18 16.44
N LEU A 616 7.29 -33.47 17.57
CA LEU A 616 7.99 -33.92 18.77
C LEU A 616 8.77 -35.22 18.50
N ALA A 617 8.11 -36.23 17.92
CA ALA A 617 8.74 -37.52 17.62
C ALA A 617 9.92 -37.40 16.63
N GLN A 618 9.74 -36.63 15.57
CA GLN A 618 10.79 -36.42 14.56
C GLN A 618 12.00 -35.68 15.16
N CYS A 619 11.77 -34.61 15.91
CA CYS A 619 12.84 -33.84 16.55
C CYS A 619 13.58 -34.63 17.64
N GLN A 620 12.88 -35.48 18.40
CA GLN A 620 13.52 -36.38 19.37
C GLN A 620 14.43 -37.41 18.68
N ALA A 621 14.04 -37.93 17.51
CA ALA A 621 14.86 -38.82 16.73
C ALA A 621 16.19 -38.15 16.29
N VAL A 622 16.12 -36.90 15.83
CA VAL A 622 17.32 -36.09 15.48
C VAL A 622 18.25 -35.91 16.68
N LEU A 623 17.68 -35.60 17.86
CA LEU A 623 18.49 -35.38 19.07
C LEU A 623 19.21 -36.67 19.52
N LYS A 624 18.62 -37.86 19.30
CA LYS A 624 19.20 -39.17 19.67
C LYS A 624 20.43 -39.54 18.80
N THR A 625 20.49 -39.03 17.59
CA THR A 625 21.61 -39.35 16.65
C THR A 625 22.77 -38.35 16.73
N ALA A 626 22.62 -37.29 17.54
CA ALA A 626 23.64 -36.25 17.67
C ALA A 626 24.82 -36.72 18.54
N SER A 627 26.03 -36.23 18.21
CA SER A 627 27.28 -36.57 18.91
C SER A 627 27.35 -35.97 20.34
N SER A 628 26.61 -34.92 20.62
CA SER A 628 26.45 -34.33 21.97
C SER A 628 25.12 -33.61 22.08
N PRO A 629 24.62 -33.35 23.34
CA PRO A 629 23.42 -32.58 23.55
C PRO A 629 23.48 -31.17 22.91
N GLU A 630 24.61 -30.49 23.01
CA GLU A 630 24.85 -29.16 22.43
C GLU A 630 24.73 -29.19 20.91
N ARG A 631 25.37 -30.16 20.28
CA ARG A 631 25.30 -30.32 18.80
C ARG A 631 23.89 -30.69 18.36
N GLY A 632 23.21 -31.55 19.11
CA GLY A 632 21.82 -31.90 18.84
C GLY A 632 20.89 -30.67 18.90
N VAL A 633 21.00 -29.86 19.95
CA VAL A 633 20.22 -28.61 20.08
C VAL A 633 20.58 -27.59 19.02
N GLN A 634 21.87 -27.43 18.69
CA GLN A 634 22.33 -26.54 17.62
C GLN A 634 21.69 -26.93 16.27
N ASN A 635 21.72 -28.21 15.92
CA ASN A 635 21.10 -28.71 14.68
C ASN A 635 19.58 -28.54 14.68
N LEU A 636 18.93 -28.79 15.82
CA LEU A 636 17.49 -28.61 15.96
C LEU A 636 17.08 -27.15 15.79
N LEU A 637 17.76 -26.21 16.47
CA LEU A 637 17.50 -24.79 16.33
C LEU A 637 17.79 -24.33 14.88
N TRP A 638 18.85 -24.81 14.28
CA TRP A 638 19.13 -24.52 12.86
C TRP A 638 17.96 -24.93 11.97
N ALA A 639 17.44 -26.15 12.12
CA ALA A 639 16.32 -26.63 11.31
C ALA A 639 15.03 -25.82 11.52
N LEU A 640 14.71 -25.46 12.78
CA LEU A 640 13.54 -24.66 13.08
C LEU A 640 13.66 -23.23 12.55
N LEU A 641 14.80 -22.57 12.78
CA LEU A 641 15.03 -21.17 12.44
C LEU A 641 15.26 -20.93 10.94
N THR A 642 15.58 -21.97 10.18
CA THR A 642 15.65 -21.91 8.71
C THR A 642 14.38 -22.42 8.01
N SER A 643 13.37 -22.83 8.78
CA SER A 643 12.10 -23.32 8.23
C SER A 643 11.25 -22.18 7.67
N ALA A 644 10.31 -22.51 6.76
CA ALA A 644 9.37 -21.55 6.21
C ALA A 644 8.50 -20.88 7.29
N GLU A 645 8.09 -21.62 8.33
CA GLU A 645 7.29 -21.10 9.44
C GLU A 645 8.02 -19.94 10.16
N PHE A 646 9.35 -20.05 10.35
CA PHE A 646 10.10 -18.98 11.00
C PHE A 646 10.25 -17.73 10.14
N GLN A 647 10.38 -17.92 8.82
CA GLN A 647 10.66 -16.86 7.86
C GLN A 647 9.43 -16.02 7.48
N VAL A 648 8.24 -16.37 7.97
CA VAL A 648 7.00 -15.63 7.67
C VAL A 648 6.35 -15.07 8.94
N ASN A 649 5.66 -13.98 8.76
CA ASN A 649 4.69 -13.43 9.69
C ASN A 649 3.29 -13.87 9.24
N HIS A 650 2.63 -14.70 10.04
CA HIS A 650 1.34 -15.35 9.72
C HIS A 650 0.26 -15.08 10.75
#